data_e47d57d25300a6d7dccf6ec99a2b4b01
#
_entry.id   e47d57d25300a6d7dccf6ec99a2b4b01
#
_cell.length_a   1.000
_cell.length_b   1.000
_cell.length_c   1.000
_cell.angle_alpha   90.00
_cell.angle_beta   90.00
_cell.angle_gamma   90.00
#
_symmetry.space_group_name_H-M   'P 1'
#
loop_
_entity.id
_entity.type
_entity.pdbx_description
1 polymer ?
#
loop_
_entity_poly.entity_id
_entity_poly.type
_entity_poly.pdbx_seq_one_letter_code
_entity_poly.pdbx_strand_id
1 'polypeptide(L)'
;MVLLDLALSDDGGPKVAFGPPGYEHQRQQSGEALRDRGFVSACSTSGGGRRGGLAADTVSPMTINAAQALSTVRGEQAWAVIRRKASPTVGIIGGTTTHLASLLDIPLEQGEPEGGPKADRLVAVPFRQVAERGFVAIDDGTPLNSMQITHEYEVGITDLLDALPDVAVEFHDTGGFETDDATYADVVRRVIDDEIGNGEGANMVIGRHYRARLKDWDADCALTVLRRLLENERGAYWTFCFFTGDRYLIGASPERHVSVIGGDVRMNPISGTFRLRGLSPEERKPRLLEFLADQKEIYELFMVVDEELKMMCDICHEGGQVLGPFLKPMTHLVHTEYLLAGRTRADVREVLRDTMFAATVTGAPVENACRLIADYEQQGRGYYGAALALFGRSADGEPTMDSPILIRTAEISLDGQLKVTAGATLVRDSEPDYEVAETHAKAGGILSAFGLVPMAPAESEAIAELAADEDVRLALGTRNARLSRFWLTDQSGAAPRPELAGKSVLILEGEDDFVNMLAHVFSVLGMSPTIVQREDWTPETFGGHDLVVVGPGPGDPRDGDDAKIATYRGAVDQLLATRQPFLSVCLGHQVLCERLGIPLAYKDIVFQGTQSDVDLFGRRERVGFYNTFVGRVGPEVVLPVGVTVAYDAATGDIHQVNGPHFRGIQFHAESILTEDGFELLRDLVLDLLRP
;
A
#
# COMPACT_ATOMS: atom_id res chain seq x y z
N MET A 1 12.37 18.78 6.80
CA MET A 1 13.66 18.18 7.14
C MET A 1 13.53 16.65 7.13
N VAL A 2 12.99 16.09 6.06
CA VAL A 2 12.62 14.65 5.91
C VAL A 2 13.29 14.02 4.67
N LEU A 3 14.41 14.57 4.22
CA LEU A 3 15.13 14.10 3.01
C LEU A 3 16.36 13.23 3.30
N LEU A 4 16.51 12.70 4.52
CA LEU A 4 17.79 12.09 4.94
C LEU A 4 17.87 10.55 4.78
N ASP A 5 16.79 9.85 4.50
CA ASP A 5 16.83 8.38 4.36
C ASP A 5 17.00 7.86 2.91
N LEU A 6 17.07 8.77 1.94
CA LEU A 6 17.28 8.40 0.52
C LEU A 6 18.72 8.62 0.02
N ALA A 7 19.65 9.05 0.86
CA ALA A 7 20.99 9.47 0.44
C ALA A 7 22.10 8.96 1.36
N LEU A 8 22.11 7.70 1.73
CA LEU A 8 23.29 7.07 2.31
C LEU A 8 23.74 5.90 1.43
N SER A 9 24.33 6.23 0.28
CA SER A 9 25.46 5.50 -0.24
C SER A 9 26.68 6.37 0.03
N ASP A 10 27.56 5.92 0.91
CA ASP A 10 28.86 6.52 1.18
C ASP A 10 29.82 6.27 -0.01
N ASP A 11 29.64 6.99 -1.10
CA ASP A 11 30.66 7.17 -2.11
C ASP A 11 30.61 8.59 -2.66
N GLY A 12 31.70 9.33 -2.42
CA GLY A 12 31.86 10.74 -2.64
C GLY A 12 31.75 11.25 -4.08
N GLY A 13 30.52 11.33 -4.60
CA GLY A 13 30.19 11.97 -5.87
C GLY A 13 29.38 13.27 -5.67
N PRO A 14 29.44 14.23 -6.61
CA PRO A 14 28.85 15.55 -6.39
C PRO A 14 27.32 15.51 -6.35
N LYS A 15 26.75 16.11 -5.30
CA LYS A 15 25.30 16.32 -5.13
C LYS A 15 24.78 17.25 -6.23
N VAL A 16 23.94 16.76 -7.12
CA VAL A 16 23.19 17.57 -8.09
C VAL A 16 21.74 17.65 -7.62
N ALA A 17 21.33 18.86 -7.22
CA ALA A 17 19.94 19.16 -6.91
C ALA A 17 19.18 19.38 -8.23
N PHE A 18 18.11 18.65 -8.48
CA PHE A 18 17.20 18.86 -9.60
C PHE A 18 15.90 19.52 -9.13
N GLY A 19 15.72 20.79 -9.55
CA GLY A 19 14.43 21.45 -9.64
C GLY A 19 14.06 21.60 -11.12
N PRO A 20 12.77 21.70 -11.48
CA PRO A 20 12.37 21.91 -12.87
C PRO A 20 12.89 23.23 -13.42
N PRO A 21 13.22 23.33 -14.71
CA PRO A 21 13.72 24.57 -15.31
C PRO A 21 12.60 25.62 -15.36
N GLY A 22 12.74 26.69 -14.58
CA GLY A 22 11.79 27.82 -14.64
C GLY A 22 11.69 28.70 -13.41
N TYR A 23 12.37 28.44 -12.31
CA TYR A 23 12.28 29.24 -11.08
C TYR A 23 13.61 29.84 -10.61
N GLU A 24 14.29 30.60 -11.46
CA GLU A 24 15.53 31.30 -11.07
C GLU A 24 15.38 32.83 -10.79
N HIS A 25 14.15 33.37 -10.80
CA HIS A 25 14.01 34.84 -10.70
C HIS A 25 13.32 35.37 -9.42
N GLN A 26 13.08 34.57 -8.38
CA GLN A 26 12.48 35.08 -7.14
C GLN A 26 13.25 34.80 -5.83
N ARG A 27 14.51 34.34 -5.89
CA ARG A 27 15.30 34.07 -4.67
C ARG A 27 16.34 35.19 -4.32
N GLN A 28 16.25 36.39 -4.88
CA GLN A 28 17.18 37.49 -4.55
C GLN A 28 16.60 38.57 -3.63
N GLN A 29 15.41 38.44 -3.06
CA GLN A 29 14.86 39.49 -2.17
C GLN A 29 14.40 39.02 -0.76
N SER A 30 14.75 37.86 -0.30
CA SER A 30 14.42 37.42 1.07
C SER A 30 15.61 36.83 1.87
N GLY A 31 16.82 37.26 1.56
CA GLY A 31 18.07 36.79 2.16
C GLY A 31 18.66 37.62 3.28
N GLU A 32 17.89 38.48 3.98
CA GLU A 32 18.44 39.39 5.02
C GLU A 32 17.59 39.50 6.28
N ALA A 33 17.11 38.44 6.86
CA ALA A 33 16.51 38.49 8.20
C ALA A 33 16.49 37.15 8.91
N LEU A 34 17.66 36.52 9.17
CA LEU A 34 17.80 35.45 10.17
C LEU A 34 19.29 35.14 10.39
N ARG A 35 20.04 36.14 10.82
CA ARG A 35 21.32 35.94 11.51
C ARG A 35 21.20 36.67 12.83
N ASP A 36 20.82 35.91 13.88
CA ASP A 36 21.27 36.12 15.25
C ASP A 36 20.53 35.15 16.17
N ARG A 37 21.20 34.08 16.48
CA ARG A 37 21.24 33.41 17.78
C ARG A 37 22.22 32.24 17.67
N GLY A 38 23.47 32.60 18.03
CA GLY A 38 24.56 31.64 18.15
C GLY A 38 24.39 30.71 19.34
N PHE A 39 24.72 29.45 19.13
CA PHE A 39 25.20 28.59 20.21
C PHE A 39 26.65 28.25 19.93
N VAL A 40 27.53 28.86 20.71
CA VAL A 40 28.96 28.62 20.72
C VAL A 40 29.22 27.44 21.67
N SER A 41 29.77 26.35 21.14
CA SER A 41 30.40 25.31 21.93
C SER A 41 31.81 25.80 22.29
N ALA A 42 32.07 26.04 23.56
CA ALA A 42 33.39 26.35 24.06
C ALA A 42 34.03 25.10 24.62
N CYS A 43 35.11 24.68 23.97
CA CYS A 43 36.09 23.79 24.52
C CYS A 43 37.15 24.63 25.21
N SER A 44 37.36 24.51 26.53
CA SER A 44 38.52 25.10 27.21
C SER A 44 39.17 24.06 28.10
N THR A 45 40.41 23.79 27.79
CA THR A 45 41.41 23.10 28.61
C THR A 45 41.90 23.97 29.76
N SER A 46 42.03 23.38 30.94
CA SER A 46 43.25 23.39 31.79
C SER A 46 42.93 23.35 33.28
N GLY A 47 43.71 22.58 34.03
CA GLY A 47 43.97 22.86 35.42
C GLY A 47 43.81 21.69 36.38
N GLY A 48 44.89 21.05 36.74
CA GLY A 48 44.99 19.87 37.54
C GLY A 48 44.52 20.01 39.00
N GLY A 49 44.24 18.86 39.62
CA GLY A 49 44.00 18.71 41.05
C GLY A 49 43.84 17.25 41.39
N ARG A 50 44.87 16.64 41.94
CA ARG A 50 44.83 15.29 42.51
C ARG A 50 43.82 15.19 43.64
N ARG A 51 42.99 14.15 43.65
CA ARG A 51 42.67 13.35 44.89
C ARG A 51 41.91 12.08 44.53
N GLY A 52 42.45 10.99 44.97
CA GLY A 52 41.82 9.84 45.63
C GLY A 52 40.85 8.99 44.83
N GLY A 53 41.34 7.81 44.48
CA GLY A 53 40.60 6.79 43.76
C GLY A 53 39.38 6.23 44.49
N LEU A 54 38.41 5.89 43.75
CA LEU A 54 37.59 4.70 43.84
C LEU A 54 37.38 4.26 42.37
N ALA A 55 37.95 3.12 42.06
CA ALA A 55 37.71 2.49 40.76
C ALA A 55 36.23 2.13 40.73
N ALA A 56 35.45 2.93 39.99
CA ALA A 56 34.20 2.45 39.46
C ALA A 56 34.58 1.49 38.33
N ASP A 57 34.35 0.21 38.53
CA ASP A 57 34.33 -0.78 37.49
C ASP A 57 33.30 -0.31 36.45
N THR A 58 33.80 0.35 35.42
CA THR A 58 33.05 0.49 34.19
C THR A 58 32.94 -0.91 33.60
N VAL A 59 31.82 -1.57 33.87
CA VAL A 59 31.40 -2.77 33.11
C VAL A 59 31.27 -2.27 31.68
N SER A 60 32.28 -2.54 30.87
CA SER A 60 32.16 -2.44 29.42
C SER A 60 30.93 -3.26 29.01
N PRO A 61 30.00 -2.74 28.19
CA PRO A 61 28.91 -3.57 27.71
C PRO A 61 29.53 -4.83 27.10
N MET A 62 29.16 -6.00 27.62
CA MET A 62 29.67 -7.28 27.13
C MET A 62 29.24 -7.35 25.67
N THR A 63 30.17 -7.23 24.74
CA THR A 63 29.94 -7.41 23.32
C THR A 63 29.61 -8.89 23.12
N ILE A 64 28.30 -9.20 23.10
CA ILE A 64 27.84 -10.56 22.83
C ILE A 64 28.10 -10.86 21.36
N ASN A 65 28.74 -12.02 21.08
CA ASN A 65 28.94 -12.42 19.70
C ASN A 65 27.66 -13.07 19.12
N ALA A 66 27.56 -13.16 17.79
CA ALA A 66 26.38 -13.68 17.11
C ALA A 66 26.01 -15.11 17.55
N ALA A 67 26.97 -16.00 17.76
CA ALA A 67 26.71 -17.35 18.20
C ALA A 67 26.11 -17.40 19.62
N GLN A 68 26.57 -16.54 20.52
CA GLN A 68 26.01 -16.44 21.87
C GLN A 68 24.59 -15.86 21.85
N ALA A 69 24.35 -14.80 21.05
CA ALA A 69 23.04 -14.22 20.87
C ALA A 69 22.04 -15.26 20.35
N LEU A 70 22.39 -15.99 19.28
CA LEU A 70 21.57 -17.07 18.73
C LEU A 70 21.29 -18.17 19.76
N SER A 71 22.34 -18.62 20.53
CA SER A 71 22.17 -19.63 21.54
C SER A 71 21.22 -19.18 22.65
N THR A 72 21.29 -17.91 23.07
CA THR A 72 20.41 -17.36 24.09
C THR A 72 18.97 -17.34 23.64
N VAL A 73 18.68 -16.76 22.48
CA VAL A 73 17.28 -16.61 22.01
C VAL A 73 16.63 -17.93 21.60
N ARG A 74 17.40 -18.91 21.13
CA ARG A 74 16.89 -20.25 20.83
C ARG A 74 16.41 -21.02 22.06
N GLY A 75 16.78 -20.57 23.26
CA GLY A 75 16.25 -21.09 24.52
C GLY A 75 14.90 -20.51 24.94
N GLU A 76 14.43 -19.46 24.25
CA GLU A 76 13.16 -18.82 24.54
C GLU A 76 11.99 -19.54 23.87
N GLN A 77 10.74 -19.20 24.26
CA GLN A 77 9.52 -19.78 23.67
C GLN A 77 9.37 -19.43 22.19
N ALA A 78 9.77 -18.22 21.83
CA ALA A 78 9.76 -17.71 20.46
C ALA A 78 11.00 -16.86 20.21
N TRP A 79 11.46 -16.81 18.97
CA TRP A 79 12.63 -16.01 18.60
C TRP A 79 12.60 -15.63 17.12
N ALA A 80 13.27 -14.54 16.79
CA ALA A 80 13.43 -14.13 15.40
C ALA A 80 14.82 -13.58 15.12
N VAL A 81 15.24 -13.73 13.86
CA VAL A 81 16.40 -13.10 13.26
C VAL A 81 15.90 -12.25 12.10
N ILE A 82 16.17 -10.94 12.12
CA ILE A 82 15.59 -9.98 11.18
C ILE A 82 16.68 -9.06 10.63
N ARG A 83 16.88 -9.08 9.33
CA ARG A 83 17.63 -8.07 8.60
C ARG A 83 16.68 -7.12 7.89
N ARG A 84 16.77 -5.82 8.19
CA ARG A 84 15.95 -4.78 7.56
C ARG A 84 16.71 -4.13 6.40
N LYS A 85 16.06 -3.95 5.26
CA LYS A 85 16.48 -3.20 4.05
C LYS A 85 18.00 -2.99 3.91
N ALA A 86 18.73 -4.00 3.48
CA ALA A 86 20.18 -3.93 3.24
C ALA A 86 21.04 -3.39 4.43
N SER A 87 20.50 -3.44 5.66
CA SER A 87 21.25 -3.05 6.85
C SER A 87 22.56 -3.83 6.96
N PRO A 88 23.67 -3.22 7.40
CA PRO A 88 24.91 -3.92 7.73
C PRO A 88 24.78 -4.76 9.01
N THR A 89 23.72 -4.53 9.79
CA THR A 89 23.42 -5.24 11.03
C THR A 89 22.13 -6.05 10.93
N VAL A 90 22.01 -7.03 11.81
CA VAL A 90 20.87 -7.95 11.91
C VAL A 90 20.41 -8.00 13.37
N GLY A 91 19.12 -7.83 13.58
CA GLY A 91 18.50 -8.00 14.90
C GLY A 91 18.28 -9.46 15.22
N ILE A 92 18.65 -9.88 16.42
CA ILE A 92 18.36 -11.20 16.99
C ILE A 92 17.54 -10.97 18.24
N ILE A 93 16.29 -11.41 18.23
CA ILE A 93 15.33 -11.17 19.30
C ILE A 93 14.71 -12.48 19.80
N GLY A 94 14.36 -12.53 21.07
CA GLY A 94 13.69 -13.68 21.66
C GLY A 94 12.82 -13.29 22.82
N GLY A 95 11.86 -14.15 23.18
CA GLY A 95 10.96 -13.89 24.27
C GLY A 95 9.81 -14.88 24.40
N THR A 96 8.74 -14.43 25.06
CA THR A 96 7.54 -15.23 25.33
C THR A 96 6.46 -14.93 24.32
N THR A 97 5.67 -15.93 23.93
CA THR A 97 4.62 -15.80 22.94
C THR A 97 3.23 -15.98 23.54
N THR A 98 2.25 -15.24 22.99
CA THR A 98 0.83 -15.34 23.33
C THR A 98 0.00 -15.20 22.07
N HIS A 99 -1.17 -15.84 22.05
CA HIS A 99 -2.17 -15.63 21.01
C HIS A 99 -3.16 -14.58 21.48
N LEU A 100 -3.46 -13.63 20.61
CA LEU A 100 -4.41 -12.55 20.86
C LEU A 100 -5.68 -12.77 20.03
N ALA A 101 -6.79 -12.15 20.47
CA ALA A 101 -8.05 -12.23 19.75
C ALA A 101 -8.16 -11.11 18.71
N SER A 102 -7.71 -9.89 19.07
CA SER A 102 -7.80 -8.68 18.25
C SER A 102 -6.48 -7.94 18.19
N LEU A 103 -6.29 -7.16 17.12
CA LEU A 103 -5.14 -6.26 16.97
C LEU A 103 -5.09 -5.20 18.09
N LEU A 104 -6.24 -4.71 18.52
CA LEU A 104 -6.30 -3.72 19.61
C LEU A 104 -5.93 -4.32 20.97
N ASP A 105 -5.91 -5.65 21.11
CA ASP A 105 -5.41 -6.33 22.31
C ASP A 105 -3.87 -6.39 22.38
N ILE A 106 -3.15 -5.98 21.34
CA ILE A 106 -1.69 -5.93 21.34
C ILE A 106 -1.23 -4.96 22.44
N PRO A 107 -0.52 -5.43 23.50
CA PRO A 107 -0.05 -4.54 24.54
C PRO A 107 1.03 -3.58 24.01
N LEU A 108 0.89 -2.29 24.29
CA LEU A 108 1.91 -1.28 24.03
C LEU A 108 2.59 -0.87 25.33
N GLU A 109 3.91 -0.96 25.36
CA GLU A 109 4.71 -0.49 26.47
C GLU A 109 4.72 1.03 26.54
N GLN A 110 4.80 1.60 27.75
CA GLN A 110 4.72 3.04 27.98
C GLN A 110 6.05 3.59 28.52
N GLY A 111 6.30 4.88 28.25
CA GLY A 111 7.44 5.63 28.77
C GLY A 111 8.74 5.44 28.00
N GLU A 112 9.70 6.30 28.29
CA GLU A 112 11.01 6.33 27.62
C GLU A 112 11.80 5.04 27.93
N PRO A 113 12.29 4.32 26.91
CA PRO A 113 13.09 3.12 27.11
C PRO A 113 14.53 3.47 27.52
N GLU A 114 15.09 2.72 28.47
CA GLU A 114 16.50 2.85 28.84
C GLU A 114 17.40 2.47 27.65
N GLY A 115 18.34 3.33 27.32
CA GLY A 115 19.37 3.04 26.31
C GLY A 115 19.01 3.43 24.87
N GLY A 116 17.89 4.08 24.64
CA GLY A 116 17.46 4.53 23.31
C GLY A 116 16.26 3.75 22.74
N PRO A 117 15.97 3.83 21.45
CA PRO A 117 14.84 3.15 20.83
C PRO A 117 14.87 1.65 21.12
N LYS A 118 13.69 1.03 21.36
CA LYS A 118 13.58 -0.37 21.77
C LYS A 118 12.45 -1.07 21.01
N ALA A 119 12.71 -2.31 20.60
CA ALA A 119 11.68 -3.21 20.13
C ALA A 119 11.00 -3.90 21.32
N ASP A 120 9.69 -3.85 21.39
CA ASP A 120 8.91 -4.40 22.50
C ASP A 120 8.18 -5.69 22.11
N ARG A 121 7.64 -5.76 20.88
CA ARG A 121 6.87 -6.92 20.39
C ARG A 121 7.06 -7.19 18.91
N LEU A 122 7.07 -8.48 18.55
CA LEU A 122 6.95 -8.94 17.18
C LEU A 122 5.63 -9.71 17.03
N VAL A 123 4.77 -9.27 16.09
CA VAL A 123 3.42 -9.79 15.92
C VAL A 123 3.25 -10.33 14.50
N ALA A 124 2.93 -11.63 14.38
CA ALA A 124 2.49 -12.21 13.12
C ALA A 124 0.98 -12.10 13.02
N VAL A 125 0.51 -11.27 12.09
CA VAL A 125 -0.90 -11.01 11.84
C VAL A 125 -1.39 -11.98 10.77
N PRO A 126 -2.43 -12.80 11.00
CA PRO A 126 -2.99 -13.66 9.98
C PRO A 126 -3.98 -12.90 9.08
N PHE A 127 -4.17 -13.37 7.84
CA PHE A 127 -5.07 -12.71 6.87
C PHE A 127 -6.52 -12.61 7.38
N ARG A 128 -6.99 -13.62 8.14
CA ARG A 128 -8.34 -13.61 8.71
C ARG A 128 -8.65 -12.39 9.60
N GLN A 129 -7.62 -11.67 10.11
CA GLN A 129 -7.82 -10.46 10.93
C GLN A 129 -8.42 -9.29 10.13
N VAL A 130 -8.47 -9.36 8.80
CA VAL A 130 -9.19 -8.36 7.98
C VAL A 130 -10.66 -8.27 8.37
N ALA A 131 -11.21 -9.32 9.01
CA ALA A 131 -12.55 -9.31 9.59
C ALA A 131 -12.74 -8.23 10.68
N GLU A 132 -11.66 -7.70 11.29
CA GLU A 132 -11.74 -6.56 12.21
C GLU A 132 -12.11 -5.25 11.50
N ARG A 133 -11.95 -5.18 10.17
CA ARG A 133 -12.50 -4.11 9.32
C ARG A 133 -13.94 -4.38 8.83
N GLY A 134 -14.53 -5.51 9.19
CA GLY A 134 -15.82 -5.95 8.66
C GLY A 134 -15.75 -6.74 7.36
N PHE A 135 -14.57 -6.97 6.80
CA PHE A 135 -14.39 -7.63 5.49
C PHE A 135 -14.43 -9.16 5.61
N VAL A 136 -14.83 -9.80 4.53
CA VAL A 136 -14.95 -11.27 4.48
C VAL A 136 -13.56 -11.91 4.44
N ALA A 137 -13.35 -12.93 5.28
CA ALA A 137 -12.18 -13.79 5.18
C ALA A 137 -12.55 -15.21 5.67
N ILE A 138 -11.88 -16.22 5.09
CA ILE A 138 -11.99 -17.59 5.59
C ILE A 138 -11.21 -17.68 6.92
N ASP A 139 -11.92 -18.03 7.99
CA ASP A 139 -11.28 -18.32 9.28
C ASP A 139 -10.66 -19.71 9.27
N ASP A 140 -9.36 -19.79 9.03
CA ASP A 140 -8.58 -21.02 9.01
C ASP A 140 -7.95 -21.37 10.37
N GLY A 141 -8.29 -20.62 11.42
CA GLY A 141 -7.76 -20.80 12.77
C GLY A 141 -6.32 -20.37 12.96
N THR A 142 -5.69 -19.73 11.96
CA THR A 142 -4.32 -19.21 12.09
C THR A 142 -4.27 -18.16 13.19
N PRO A 143 -3.38 -18.31 14.21
CA PRO A 143 -3.38 -17.43 15.37
C PRO A 143 -2.80 -16.04 15.06
N LEU A 144 -3.36 -15.01 15.67
CA LEU A 144 -2.68 -13.72 15.88
C LEU A 144 -1.61 -13.94 16.96
N ASN A 145 -0.36 -14.13 16.53
CA ASN A 145 0.73 -14.50 17.42
C ASN A 145 1.53 -13.26 17.81
N SER A 146 1.68 -13.01 19.11
CA SER A 146 2.42 -11.88 19.68
C SER A 146 3.57 -12.37 20.54
N MET A 147 4.80 -12.12 20.13
CA MET A 147 6.01 -12.36 20.92
C MET A 147 6.38 -11.09 21.69
N GLN A 148 6.37 -11.14 23.02
CA GLN A 148 6.97 -10.10 23.87
C GLN A 148 8.48 -10.28 23.87
N ILE A 149 9.23 -9.25 23.48
CA ILE A 149 10.68 -9.29 23.37
C ILE A 149 11.30 -9.09 24.74
N THR A 150 12.06 -10.09 25.22
CA THR A 150 12.81 -10.06 26.47
C THR A 150 14.32 -9.97 26.25
N HIS A 151 14.77 -10.43 25.07
CA HIS A 151 16.16 -10.37 24.63
C HIS A 151 16.23 -9.72 23.26
N GLU A 152 17.08 -8.72 23.12
CA GLU A 152 17.34 -8.01 21.87
C GLU A 152 18.85 -7.81 21.71
N TYR A 153 19.38 -8.26 20.57
CA TYR A 153 20.78 -8.13 20.19
C TYR A 153 20.87 -7.62 18.77
N GLU A 154 21.89 -6.82 18.50
CA GLU A 154 22.23 -6.37 17.14
C GLU A 154 23.66 -6.82 16.82
N VAL A 155 23.84 -7.53 15.70
CA VAL A 155 25.12 -8.11 15.28
C VAL A 155 25.43 -7.75 13.83
N GLY A 156 26.72 -7.71 13.48
CA GLY A 156 27.13 -7.54 12.09
C GLY A 156 26.67 -8.71 11.19
N ILE A 157 26.29 -8.42 9.94
CA ILE A 157 25.82 -9.46 9.01
C ILE A 157 26.91 -10.52 8.77
N THR A 158 28.19 -10.14 8.68
CA THR A 158 29.31 -11.06 8.48
C THR A 158 29.46 -12.00 9.67
N ASP A 159 29.42 -11.44 10.90
CA ASP A 159 29.54 -12.23 12.12
C ASP A 159 28.37 -13.20 12.29
N LEU A 160 27.17 -12.79 11.84
CA LEU A 160 26.01 -13.66 11.84
C LEU A 160 26.18 -14.80 10.85
N LEU A 161 26.56 -14.52 9.59
CA LEU A 161 26.76 -15.54 8.56
C LEU A 161 27.81 -16.59 8.99
N ASP A 162 28.88 -16.17 9.69
CA ASP A 162 29.88 -17.08 10.21
C ASP A 162 29.33 -17.97 11.36
N ALA A 163 28.31 -17.50 12.07
CA ALA A 163 27.69 -18.22 13.20
C ALA A 163 26.49 -19.10 12.79
N LEU A 164 25.87 -18.84 11.62
CA LEU A 164 24.72 -19.60 11.16
C LEU A 164 25.12 -21.01 10.67
N PRO A 165 24.31 -22.05 10.96
CA PRO A 165 24.56 -23.40 10.48
C PRO A 165 24.45 -23.47 8.94
N ASP A 166 25.04 -24.52 8.38
CA ASP A 166 24.88 -24.93 6.98
C ASP A 166 24.69 -26.45 6.94
N VAL A 167 23.45 -26.88 7.18
CA VAL A 167 23.07 -28.29 7.21
C VAL A 167 22.27 -28.67 5.96
N ALA A 168 22.20 -29.95 5.67
CA ALA A 168 21.36 -30.44 4.56
C ALA A 168 19.89 -30.24 4.90
N VAL A 169 19.11 -29.65 3.97
CA VAL A 169 17.66 -29.56 4.03
C VAL A 169 17.12 -30.68 3.13
N GLU A 170 16.57 -31.73 3.74
CA GLU A 170 16.07 -32.92 3.07
C GLU A 170 14.54 -32.96 3.04
N PHE A 171 13.97 -33.70 2.11
CA PHE A 171 12.53 -33.81 1.90
C PHE A 171 12.06 -35.26 1.98
N HIS A 172 10.91 -35.47 2.59
CA HIS A 172 10.11 -36.69 2.39
C HIS A 172 9.36 -36.63 1.05
N ASP A 173 8.87 -35.43 0.72
CA ASP A 173 8.17 -35.14 -0.53
C ASP A 173 8.48 -33.70 -0.95
N THR A 174 8.98 -33.53 -2.18
CA THR A 174 9.27 -32.21 -2.76
C THR A 174 8.01 -31.46 -3.19
N GLY A 175 6.87 -32.15 -3.29
CA GLY A 175 5.55 -31.57 -3.50
C GLY A 175 5.37 -30.82 -4.82
N GLY A 176 4.54 -29.79 -4.76
CA GLY A 176 4.13 -28.96 -5.90
C GLY A 176 3.04 -27.96 -5.51
N PHE A 177 2.54 -27.22 -6.50
CA PHE A 177 1.34 -26.43 -6.31
C PHE A 177 0.11 -27.32 -6.16
N GLU A 178 -0.73 -27.09 -5.14
CA GLU A 178 -1.98 -27.85 -4.91
C GLU A 178 -2.98 -27.60 -6.04
N THR A 179 -3.08 -26.35 -6.50
CA THR A 179 -3.82 -25.98 -7.71
C THR A 179 -2.85 -26.03 -8.88
N ASP A 180 -3.04 -26.99 -9.78
CA ASP A 180 -2.19 -27.11 -10.96
C ASP A 180 -2.33 -25.93 -11.91
N ASP A 181 -1.38 -25.82 -12.86
CA ASP A 181 -1.28 -24.66 -13.76
C ASP A 181 -2.54 -24.49 -14.63
N ALA A 182 -3.13 -25.56 -15.12
CA ALA A 182 -4.33 -25.50 -15.95
C ALA A 182 -5.54 -25.04 -15.15
N THR A 183 -5.73 -25.60 -13.96
CA THR A 183 -6.82 -25.19 -13.03
C THR A 183 -6.67 -23.74 -12.61
N TYR A 184 -5.45 -23.29 -12.31
CA TYR A 184 -5.21 -21.89 -11.94
C TYR A 184 -5.47 -20.95 -13.12
N ALA A 185 -5.07 -21.30 -14.35
CA ALA A 185 -5.39 -20.55 -15.55
C ALA A 185 -6.90 -20.40 -15.77
N ASP A 186 -7.70 -21.45 -15.45
CA ASP A 186 -9.16 -21.38 -15.51
C ASP A 186 -9.75 -20.46 -14.43
N VAL A 187 -9.17 -20.45 -13.24
CA VAL A 187 -9.54 -19.47 -12.18
C VAL A 187 -9.26 -18.05 -12.67
N VAL A 188 -8.08 -17.78 -13.23
CA VAL A 188 -7.70 -16.46 -13.78
C VAL A 188 -8.73 -16.00 -14.81
N ARG A 189 -9.11 -16.88 -15.79
CA ARG A 189 -10.11 -16.49 -16.80
C ARG A 189 -11.46 -16.12 -16.17
N ARG A 190 -11.94 -16.93 -15.21
CA ARG A 190 -13.23 -16.65 -14.54
C ARG A 190 -13.19 -15.33 -13.77
N VAL A 191 -12.11 -15.04 -13.05
CA VAL A 191 -11.97 -13.76 -12.33
C VAL A 191 -11.98 -12.59 -13.30
N ILE A 192 -11.30 -12.71 -14.45
CA ILE A 192 -11.29 -11.66 -15.46
C ILE A 192 -12.67 -11.49 -16.10
N ASP A 193 -13.29 -12.58 -16.55
CA ASP A 193 -14.51 -12.53 -17.34
C ASP A 193 -15.77 -12.27 -16.48
N ASP A 194 -15.87 -12.96 -15.33
CA ASP A 194 -17.08 -12.96 -14.51
C ASP A 194 -17.09 -11.84 -13.46
N GLU A 195 -15.91 -11.40 -12.97
CA GLU A 195 -15.82 -10.41 -11.90
C GLU A 195 -15.32 -9.05 -12.41
N ILE A 196 -14.06 -8.96 -12.85
CA ILE A 196 -13.49 -7.69 -13.35
C ILE A 196 -14.27 -7.19 -14.56
N GLY A 197 -14.62 -8.08 -15.49
CA GLY A 197 -15.45 -7.78 -16.65
C GLY A 197 -16.84 -7.25 -16.29
N ASN A 198 -17.38 -7.63 -15.15
CA ASN A 198 -18.68 -7.18 -14.65
C ASN A 198 -18.60 -6.01 -13.66
N GLY A 199 -17.39 -5.49 -13.38
CA GLY A 199 -17.21 -4.29 -12.57
C GLY A 199 -17.10 -4.53 -11.08
N GLU A 200 -16.85 -5.77 -10.66
CA GLU A 200 -16.65 -6.14 -9.26
C GLU A 200 -15.31 -5.62 -8.69
N GLY A 201 -14.45 -5.08 -9.52
CA GLY A 201 -13.21 -4.44 -9.09
C GLY A 201 -12.26 -4.10 -10.24
N ALA A 202 -11.21 -3.36 -9.92
CA ALA A 202 -10.21 -2.94 -10.89
C ALA A 202 -9.09 -3.97 -11.07
N ASN A 203 -8.67 -4.57 -9.95
CA ASN A 203 -7.70 -5.65 -9.91
C ASN A 203 -8.00 -6.61 -8.75
N MET A 204 -7.59 -7.88 -8.90
CA MET A 204 -7.76 -8.91 -7.89
C MET A 204 -6.48 -9.73 -7.78
N VAL A 205 -6.08 -10.09 -6.55
CA VAL A 205 -4.92 -10.95 -6.33
C VAL A 205 -5.39 -12.32 -5.86
N ILE A 206 -5.22 -13.33 -6.68
CA ILE A 206 -5.59 -14.72 -6.37
C ILE A 206 -4.32 -15.54 -6.15
N GLY A 207 -4.25 -16.20 -4.99
CA GLY A 207 -3.13 -17.01 -4.58
C GLY A 207 -3.34 -18.50 -4.83
N ARG A 208 -2.22 -19.25 -4.85
CA ARG A 208 -2.21 -20.71 -4.77
C ARG A 208 -1.06 -21.20 -3.90
N HIS A 209 -1.22 -22.32 -3.28
CA HIS A 209 -0.26 -22.89 -2.34
C HIS A 209 0.64 -23.93 -2.97
N TYR A 210 1.95 -23.77 -2.80
CA TYR A 210 2.94 -24.82 -2.99
C TYR A 210 3.14 -25.55 -1.67
N ARG A 211 3.02 -26.88 -1.64
CA ARG A 211 3.26 -27.68 -0.46
C ARG A 211 4.34 -28.72 -0.70
N ALA A 212 5.13 -28.96 0.35
CA ALA A 212 6.13 -30.00 0.42
C ALA A 212 6.24 -30.54 1.84
N ARG A 213 6.97 -31.64 2.03
CA ARG A 213 7.20 -32.20 3.36
C ARG A 213 8.70 -32.39 3.60
N LEU A 214 9.21 -31.61 4.55
CA LEU A 214 10.58 -31.65 5.02
C LEU A 214 10.83 -32.88 5.88
N LYS A 215 12.05 -33.38 5.85
CA LYS A 215 12.52 -34.47 6.68
C LYS A 215 13.37 -33.93 7.81
N ASP A 216 13.17 -34.45 9.03
CA ASP A 216 13.97 -34.10 10.22
C ASP A 216 14.12 -32.58 10.42
N TRP A 217 13.03 -31.83 10.22
CA TRP A 217 13.00 -30.38 10.30
C TRP A 217 13.25 -29.87 11.72
N ASP A 218 14.21 -28.92 11.85
CA ASP A 218 14.56 -28.31 13.12
C ASP A 218 15.04 -26.85 12.96
N ALA A 219 15.47 -26.24 14.05
CA ALA A 219 15.96 -24.85 14.06
C ALA A 219 17.24 -24.66 13.24
N ASP A 220 18.11 -25.68 13.13
CA ASP A 220 19.35 -25.56 12.33
C ASP A 220 19.01 -25.59 10.84
N CYS A 221 18.04 -26.39 10.44
CA CYS A 221 17.48 -26.34 9.08
C CYS A 221 16.89 -24.97 8.77
N ALA A 222 16.10 -24.41 9.69
CA ALA A 222 15.47 -23.09 9.53
C ALA A 222 16.52 -21.97 9.38
N LEU A 223 17.54 -21.98 10.22
CA LEU A 223 18.65 -21.03 10.16
C LEU A 223 19.53 -21.22 8.92
N THR A 224 19.66 -22.44 8.40
CA THR A 224 20.33 -22.70 7.11
C THR A 224 19.56 -22.08 5.95
N VAL A 225 18.23 -22.19 5.93
CA VAL A 225 17.39 -21.51 4.90
C VAL A 225 17.53 -19.99 5.02
N LEU A 226 17.49 -19.44 6.24
CA LEU A 226 17.74 -18.02 6.49
C LEU A 226 19.12 -17.58 5.96
N ARG A 227 20.17 -18.36 6.26
CA ARG A 227 21.54 -18.10 5.73
C ARG A 227 21.53 -17.94 4.23
N ARG A 228 20.92 -18.89 3.50
CA ARG A 228 20.83 -18.86 2.04
C ARG A 228 20.08 -17.64 1.53
N LEU A 229 19.01 -17.20 2.22
CA LEU A 229 18.31 -15.95 1.89
C LEU A 229 19.19 -14.73 2.12
N LEU A 230 19.91 -14.64 3.26
CA LEU A 230 20.80 -13.52 3.57
C LEU A 230 21.97 -13.41 2.57
N GLU A 231 22.48 -14.52 2.08
CA GLU A 231 23.58 -14.59 1.10
C GLU A 231 23.13 -14.23 -0.31
N ASN A 232 21.90 -14.61 -0.72
CA ASN A 232 21.47 -14.57 -2.11
C ASN A 232 20.38 -13.55 -2.42
N GLU A 233 19.46 -13.27 -1.47
CA GLU A 233 18.40 -12.31 -1.75
C GLU A 233 18.87 -10.86 -1.59
N ARG A 234 18.45 -10.02 -2.55
CA ARG A 234 18.72 -8.58 -2.59
C ARG A 234 17.43 -7.82 -2.76
N GLY A 235 17.41 -6.58 -2.28
CA GLY A 235 16.25 -5.68 -2.43
C GLY A 235 15.09 -5.95 -1.47
N ALA A 236 15.16 -7.00 -0.65
CA ALA A 236 14.14 -7.26 0.36
C ALA A 236 14.02 -6.09 1.35
N TYR A 237 12.80 -5.77 1.74
CA TYR A 237 12.52 -4.85 2.83
C TYR A 237 12.90 -5.50 4.16
N TRP A 238 12.44 -6.76 4.39
CA TRP A 238 12.92 -7.61 5.48
C TRP A 238 13.32 -8.99 4.96
N THR A 239 14.46 -9.50 5.45
CA THR A 239 14.83 -10.93 5.37
C THR A 239 14.81 -11.47 6.79
N PHE A 240 14.02 -12.51 7.05
CA PHE A 240 13.75 -12.94 8.39
C PHE A 240 13.54 -14.45 8.54
N CYS A 241 13.78 -14.93 9.77
CA CYS A 241 13.30 -16.21 10.27
C CYS A 241 12.67 -15.95 11.62
N PHE A 242 11.37 -16.24 11.76
CA PHE A 242 10.62 -16.12 13.00
C PHE A 242 10.07 -17.48 13.42
N PHE A 243 10.53 -17.97 14.56
CA PHE A 243 9.94 -19.11 15.25
C PHE A 243 8.89 -18.60 16.23
N THR A 244 7.63 -18.89 15.99
CA THR A 244 6.48 -18.40 16.77
C THR A 244 6.23 -19.20 18.06
N GLY A 245 6.92 -20.32 18.25
CA GLY A 245 6.69 -21.30 19.30
C GLY A 245 6.03 -22.58 18.78
N ASP A 246 5.29 -22.51 17.68
CA ASP A 246 4.57 -23.65 17.06
C ASP A 246 4.89 -23.85 15.58
N ARG A 247 5.47 -22.86 14.92
CA ARG A 247 5.86 -22.88 13.49
C ARG A 247 6.99 -21.91 13.18
N TYR A 248 7.53 -22.02 11.99
CA TYR A 248 8.53 -21.08 11.44
C TYR A 248 7.92 -20.27 10.30
N LEU A 249 8.19 -18.97 10.31
CA LEU A 249 7.96 -18.07 9.17
C LEU A 249 9.35 -17.63 8.68
N ILE A 250 9.70 -17.99 7.44
CA ILE A 250 11.02 -17.69 6.86
C ILE A 250 10.80 -17.01 5.51
N GLY A 251 11.33 -15.80 5.34
CA GLY A 251 11.06 -15.05 4.13
C GLY A 251 12.03 -13.92 3.83
N ALA A 252 11.88 -13.40 2.61
CA ALA A 252 12.55 -12.20 2.11
C ALA A 252 11.51 -11.31 1.42
N SER A 253 10.72 -10.61 2.24
CA SER A 253 9.64 -9.76 1.77
C SER A 253 10.19 -8.49 1.12
N PRO A 254 9.77 -8.13 -0.11
CA PRO A 254 10.21 -6.91 -0.77
C PRO A 254 9.48 -5.65 -0.27
N GLU A 255 8.33 -5.78 0.37
CA GLU A 255 7.34 -4.72 0.47
C GLU A 255 7.06 -4.32 1.92
N ARG A 256 7.11 -3.00 2.16
CA ARG A 256 6.60 -2.42 3.40
C ARG A 256 5.08 -2.39 3.30
N HIS A 257 4.40 -3.00 4.28
CA HIS A 257 2.98 -2.79 4.47
C HIS A 257 2.74 -1.36 4.97
N VAL A 258 3.08 -1.10 6.22
CA VAL A 258 3.00 0.22 6.80
C VAL A 258 4.06 0.39 7.90
N SER A 259 4.58 1.61 8.07
CA SER A 259 5.42 1.96 9.21
C SER A 259 5.00 3.29 9.81
N VAL A 260 5.13 3.41 11.14
CA VAL A 260 4.86 4.62 11.92
C VAL A 260 6.05 4.91 12.82
N ILE A 261 6.66 6.08 12.63
CA ILE A 261 7.80 6.53 13.45
C ILE A 261 7.62 8.03 13.74
N GLY A 262 7.40 8.41 15.00
CA GLY A 262 7.19 9.82 15.36
C GLY A 262 5.99 10.45 14.67
N GLY A 263 4.95 9.67 14.41
CA GLY A 263 3.76 10.07 13.66
C GLY A 263 3.92 10.08 12.14
N ASP A 264 5.13 9.91 11.59
CA ASP A 264 5.33 9.75 10.14
C ASP A 264 4.87 8.35 9.72
N VAL A 265 3.93 8.29 8.78
CA VAL A 265 3.40 7.06 8.18
C VAL A 265 3.97 6.87 6.80
N ARG A 266 4.35 5.64 6.48
CA ARG A 266 4.85 5.29 5.14
C ARG A 266 4.32 3.94 4.68
N MET A 267 3.90 3.85 3.40
CA MET A 267 3.57 2.64 2.68
C MET A 267 4.36 2.60 1.37
N ASN A 268 4.62 1.41 0.84
CA ASN A 268 5.39 1.27 -0.41
C ASN A 268 4.68 0.32 -1.36
N PRO A 269 3.61 0.74 -2.06
CA PRO A 269 2.98 -0.09 -3.08
C PRO A 269 3.94 -0.44 -4.20
N ILE A 270 4.02 -1.74 -4.48
CA ILE A 270 4.87 -2.33 -5.52
C ILE A 270 3.96 -2.99 -6.54
N SER A 271 4.14 -2.69 -7.83
CA SER A 271 3.44 -3.39 -8.91
C SER A 271 4.31 -3.55 -10.14
N GLY A 272 3.87 -4.44 -11.03
CA GLY A 272 4.62 -4.83 -12.21
C GLY A 272 5.82 -5.72 -11.91
N THR A 273 6.11 -6.66 -12.79
CA THR A 273 7.20 -7.63 -12.61
C THR A 273 8.00 -7.76 -13.88
N PHE A 274 9.14 -7.06 -13.96
CA PHE A 274 10.09 -7.23 -15.04
C PHE A 274 11.06 -8.38 -14.73
N ARG A 275 11.12 -9.37 -15.61
CA ARG A 275 11.94 -10.56 -15.44
C ARG A 275 13.25 -10.39 -16.21
N LEU A 276 14.39 -10.52 -15.52
CA LEU A 276 15.73 -10.43 -16.13
C LEU A 276 16.21 -11.76 -16.70
N ARG A 277 15.69 -12.87 -16.19
CA ARG A 277 16.13 -14.21 -16.55
C ARG A 277 15.90 -14.48 -18.05
N GLY A 278 16.97 -14.88 -18.73
CA GLY A 278 16.94 -15.21 -20.15
C GLY A 278 17.26 -14.04 -21.08
N LEU A 279 17.47 -12.83 -20.55
CA LEU A 279 17.87 -11.67 -21.34
C LEU A 279 19.40 -11.52 -21.35
N SER A 280 19.97 -11.27 -22.53
CA SER A 280 21.36 -10.84 -22.64
C SER A 280 21.54 -9.42 -22.06
N PRO A 281 22.77 -9.01 -21.67
CA PRO A 281 23.01 -7.66 -21.18
C PRO A 281 22.52 -6.56 -22.13
N GLU A 282 22.64 -6.78 -23.45
CA GLU A 282 22.23 -5.83 -24.48
C GLU A 282 20.70 -5.71 -24.61
N GLU A 283 19.94 -6.76 -24.25
CA GLU A 283 18.48 -6.80 -24.33
C GLU A 283 17.81 -6.17 -23.10
N ARG A 284 18.48 -6.12 -21.95
CA ARG A 284 17.89 -5.70 -20.66
C ARG A 284 17.32 -4.29 -20.70
N LYS A 285 18.12 -3.31 -21.15
CA LYS A 285 17.67 -1.91 -21.19
C LYS A 285 16.51 -1.69 -22.17
N PRO A 286 16.57 -2.13 -23.46
CA PRO A 286 15.43 -1.99 -24.36
C PRO A 286 14.16 -2.64 -23.82
N ARG A 287 14.25 -3.86 -23.28
CA ARG A 287 13.10 -4.56 -22.71
C ARG A 287 12.54 -3.90 -21.45
N LEU A 288 13.40 -3.34 -20.59
CA LEU A 288 12.97 -2.56 -19.44
C LEU A 288 12.23 -1.29 -19.88
N LEU A 289 12.70 -0.59 -20.91
CA LEU A 289 12.02 0.60 -21.43
C LEU A 289 10.66 0.24 -22.06
N GLU A 290 10.54 -0.89 -22.76
CA GLU A 290 9.27 -1.43 -23.24
C GLU A 290 8.29 -1.69 -22.06
N PHE A 291 8.75 -2.41 -21.03
CA PHE A 291 7.98 -2.66 -19.80
C PHE A 291 7.54 -1.36 -19.11
N LEU A 292 8.43 -0.36 -19.01
CA LEU A 292 8.09 0.93 -18.42
C LEU A 292 7.09 1.74 -19.23
N ALA A 293 6.95 1.47 -20.53
CA ALA A 293 5.99 2.11 -21.42
C ALA A 293 4.68 1.31 -21.58
N ASP A 294 4.60 0.09 -21.05
CA ASP A 294 3.44 -0.77 -21.15
C ASP A 294 2.26 -0.20 -20.36
N GLN A 295 1.11 -0.04 -21.02
CA GLN A 295 -0.08 0.57 -20.42
C GLN A 295 -0.67 -0.29 -19.30
N LYS A 296 -0.65 -1.63 -19.43
CA LYS A 296 -1.10 -2.55 -18.39
C LYS A 296 -0.30 -2.32 -17.10
N GLU A 297 1.03 -2.34 -17.22
CA GLU A 297 1.94 -2.17 -16.08
C GLU A 297 1.83 -0.78 -15.42
N ILE A 298 1.54 0.25 -16.23
CA ILE A 298 1.31 1.61 -15.75
C ILE A 298 0.00 1.69 -14.96
N TYR A 299 -1.10 1.19 -15.51
CA TYR A 299 -2.40 1.27 -14.86
C TYR A 299 -2.51 0.37 -13.64
N GLU A 300 -1.91 -0.84 -13.68
CA GLU A 300 -1.84 -1.74 -12.52
C GLU A 300 -1.20 -1.03 -11.32
N LEU A 301 -0.06 -0.36 -11.52
CA LEU A 301 0.59 0.38 -10.44
C LEU A 301 -0.29 1.52 -9.91
N PHE A 302 -0.97 2.26 -10.78
CA PHE A 302 -1.81 3.38 -10.34
C PHE A 302 -3.06 2.93 -9.59
N MET A 303 -3.63 1.77 -9.95
CA MET A 303 -4.76 1.20 -9.22
C MET A 303 -4.39 0.87 -7.77
N VAL A 304 -3.22 0.23 -7.56
CA VAL A 304 -2.77 -0.08 -6.19
C VAL A 304 -2.36 1.18 -5.42
N VAL A 305 -1.81 2.21 -6.10
CA VAL A 305 -1.49 3.50 -5.46
C VAL A 305 -2.75 4.21 -5.01
N ASP A 306 -3.81 4.28 -5.84
CA ASP A 306 -5.08 4.90 -5.43
C ASP A 306 -5.68 4.17 -4.22
N GLU A 307 -5.67 2.82 -4.23
CA GLU A 307 -6.22 2.05 -3.13
C GLU A 307 -5.46 2.28 -1.81
N GLU A 308 -4.14 2.32 -1.85
CA GLU A 308 -3.36 2.63 -0.64
C GLU A 308 -3.43 4.11 -0.25
N LEU A 309 -3.66 5.04 -1.20
CA LEU A 309 -3.96 6.44 -0.88
C LEU A 309 -5.27 6.61 -0.13
N LYS A 310 -6.30 5.82 -0.44
CA LYS A 310 -7.57 5.80 0.32
C LYS A 310 -7.29 5.46 1.78
N MET A 311 -6.48 4.40 2.05
CA MET A 311 -6.07 4.02 3.39
C MET A 311 -5.25 5.13 4.07
N MET A 312 -4.29 5.74 3.35
CA MET A 312 -3.51 6.86 3.89
C MET A 312 -4.39 8.06 4.27
N CYS A 313 -5.42 8.36 3.50
CA CYS A 313 -6.34 9.46 3.79
C CYS A 313 -7.25 9.18 5.00
N ASP A 314 -7.53 7.91 5.29
CA ASP A 314 -8.26 7.49 6.49
C ASP A 314 -7.42 7.68 7.77
N ILE A 315 -6.19 7.17 7.77
CA ILE A 315 -5.34 7.14 8.97
C ILE A 315 -4.50 8.41 9.19
N CYS A 316 -4.33 9.26 8.17
CA CYS A 316 -3.47 10.44 8.24
C CYS A 316 -4.28 11.74 8.29
N HIS A 317 -3.99 12.58 9.28
CA HIS A 317 -4.58 13.93 9.37
C HIS A 317 -3.87 14.96 8.48
N GLU A 318 -2.67 14.69 8.03
CA GLU A 318 -1.91 15.48 7.06
C GLU A 318 -1.44 14.56 5.94
N GLY A 319 -1.98 14.74 4.75
CA GLY A 319 -1.46 14.23 3.51
C GLY A 319 -1.72 12.75 3.21
N GLY A 320 -1.21 12.36 2.15
CA GLY A 320 -1.11 11.14 1.43
C GLY A 320 -0.20 11.40 0.26
N GLN A 321 0.96 12.09 0.48
CA GLN A 321 1.88 12.47 -0.59
C GLN A 321 2.46 11.24 -1.28
N VAL A 322 2.45 11.24 -2.62
CA VAL A 322 3.02 10.21 -3.48
C VAL A 322 4.39 10.65 -3.97
N LEU A 323 5.40 9.82 -3.72
CA LEU A 323 6.79 10.03 -4.12
C LEU A 323 7.26 8.89 -5.04
N GLY A 324 7.95 9.20 -6.10
CA GLY A 324 8.41 8.23 -7.10
C GLY A 324 7.99 8.60 -8.51
N PRO A 325 7.85 7.63 -9.46
CA PRO A 325 8.09 6.20 -9.27
C PRO A 325 9.56 5.84 -9.16
N PHE A 326 9.84 4.69 -8.53
CA PHE A 326 11.17 4.12 -8.40
C PHE A 326 11.24 2.72 -8.99
N LEU A 327 12.43 2.27 -9.38
CA LEU A 327 12.68 0.86 -9.60
C LEU A 327 13.01 0.18 -8.28
N LYS A 328 12.39 -0.97 -8.05
CA LYS A 328 12.68 -1.86 -6.93
C LYS A 328 13.48 -3.06 -7.43
N PRO A 329 14.81 -3.01 -7.38
CA PRO A 329 15.63 -4.14 -7.78
C PRO A 329 15.55 -5.27 -6.76
N MET A 330 15.28 -6.48 -7.26
CA MET A 330 15.35 -7.73 -6.52
C MET A 330 16.43 -8.63 -7.11
N THR A 331 16.65 -9.82 -6.56
CA THR A 331 17.69 -10.75 -7.04
C THR A 331 17.51 -11.15 -8.51
N HIS A 332 16.27 -11.37 -8.95
CA HIS A 332 15.93 -11.90 -10.28
C HIS A 332 14.86 -11.12 -11.02
N LEU A 333 14.31 -10.11 -10.37
CA LEU A 333 13.18 -9.32 -10.83
C LEU A 333 13.45 -7.84 -10.60
N VAL A 334 12.77 -6.99 -11.36
CA VAL A 334 12.64 -5.56 -11.07
C VAL A 334 11.16 -5.23 -10.98
N HIS A 335 10.76 -4.59 -9.89
CA HIS A 335 9.43 -4.02 -9.77
C HIS A 335 9.46 -2.51 -9.94
N THR A 336 8.31 -1.90 -10.14
CA THR A 336 8.11 -0.46 -9.95
C THR A 336 7.43 -0.22 -8.61
N GLU A 337 7.83 0.85 -7.90
CA GLU A 337 7.25 1.22 -6.61
C GLU A 337 6.99 2.71 -6.51
N TYR A 338 5.98 3.09 -5.71
CA TYR A 338 5.85 4.42 -5.14
C TYR A 338 6.09 4.37 -3.64
N LEU A 339 6.37 5.51 -3.04
CA LEU A 339 6.35 5.72 -1.61
C LEU A 339 5.19 6.64 -1.29
N LEU A 340 4.28 6.20 -0.43
CA LEU A 340 3.24 7.02 0.16
C LEU A 340 3.73 7.52 1.52
N ALA A 341 3.52 8.80 1.79
CA ALA A 341 3.95 9.43 3.03
C ALA A 341 2.84 10.32 3.59
N GLY A 342 2.62 10.27 4.89
CA GLY A 342 1.63 11.07 5.60
C GLY A 342 1.96 11.18 7.08
N ARG A 343 1.10 11.86 7.84
CA ARG A 343 1.24 12.00 9.29
C ARG A 343 -0.03 11.58 10.02
N THR A 344 0.14 10.78 11.06
CA THR A 344 -0.96 10.29 11.91
C THR A 344 -0.83 10.73 13.35
N ARG A 345 -1.98 10.74 14.06
CA ARG A 345 -2.09 10.80 15.51
C ARG A 345 -2.84 9.59 16.06
N ALA A 346 -3.24 8.68 15.16
CA ALA A 346 -3.94 7.46 15.54
C ALA A 346 -3.03 6.51 16.31
N ASP A 347 -3.61 5.61 17.08
CA ASP A 347 -2.90 4.50 17.70
C ASP A 347 -2.27 3.60 16.62
N VAL A 348 -1.03 3.20 16.83
CA VAL A 348 -0.30 2.36 15.85
C VAL A 348 -1.00 1.02 15.56
N ARG A 349 -1.84 0.52 16.47
CA ARG A 349 -2.68 -0.68 16.28
C ARG A 349 -3.85 -0.40 15.37
N GLU A 350 -4.48 0.79 15.52
CA GLU A 350 -5.53 1.26 14.60
C GLU A 350 -4.96 1.47 13.21
N VAL A 351 -3.78 2.12 13.10
CA VAL A 351 -3.08 2.25 11.81
C VAL A 351 -2.87 0.89 11.15
N LEU A 352 -2.40 -0.12 11.90
CA LEU A 352 -2.23 -1.47 11.36
C LEU A 352 -3.55 -2.08 10.92
N ARG A 353 -4.62 -1.98 11.73
CA ARG A 353 -5.96 -2.50 11.43
C ARG A 353 -6.54 -1.85 10.17
N ASP A 354 -6.52 -0.52 10.10
CA ASP A 354 -7.24 0.24 9.08
C ASP A 354 -6.50 0.26 7.72
N THR A 355 -5.23 -0.19 7.69
CA THR A 355 -4.47 -0.44 6.47
C THR A 355 -4.46 -1.91 6.03
N MET A 356 -5.17 -2.83 6.70
CA MET A 356 -5.23 -4.25 6.31
C MET A 356 -6.13 -4.51 5.11
N PHE A 357 -5.71 -5.24 4.11
CA PHE A 357 -4.33 -5.49 3.74
C PHE A 357 -4.05 -4.79 2.41
N ALA A 358 -2.78 -4.57 2.10
CA ALA A 358 -2.36 -3.84 0.90
C ALA A 358 -3.04 -4.34 -0.38
N ALA A 359 -3.42 -3.42 -1.26
CA ALA A 359 -4.05 -3.72 -2.54
C ALA A 359 -3.17 -4.60 -3.45
N THR A 360 -1.87 -4.54 -3.25
CA THR A 360 -0.88 -5.36 -3.96
C THR A 360 -0.99 -6.86 -3.69
N VAL A 361 -1.72 -7.26 -2.63
CA VAL A 361 -1.94 -8.66 -2.23
C VAL A 361 -3.41 -9.03 -2.08
N THR A 362 -4.32 -8.06 -2.17
CA THR A 362 -5.77 -8.26 -2.11
C THR A 362 -6.45 -7.90 -3.42
N GLY A 363 -6.40 -6.66 -3.81
CA GLY A 363 -7.06 -6.07 -4.97
C GLY A 363 -7.75 -4.75 -4.61
N ALA A 364 -8.49 -4.19 -5.55
CA ALA A 364 -9.19 -2.92 -5.40
C ALA A 364 -10.63 -3.00 -5.97
N PRO A 365 -11.68 -2.61 -5.22
CA PRO A 365 -11.67 -2.23 -3.80
C PRO A 365 -11.34 -3.40 -2.86
N VAL A 366 -10.63 -3.12 -1.76
CA VAL A 366 -10.12 -4.18 -0.85
C VAL A 366 -11.24 -5.02 -0.25
N GLU A 367 -12.38 -4.41 0.13
CA GLU A 367 -13.51 -5.13 0.71
C GLU A 367 -14.04 -6.21 -0.25
N ASN A 368 -14.36 -5.82 -1.50
CA ASN A 368 -14.87 -6.77 -2.49
C ASN A 368 -13.81 -7.79 -2.90
N ALA A 369 -12.55 -7.37 -2.99
CA ALA A 369 -11.43 -8.29 -3.24
C ALA A 369 -11.33 -9.37 -2.16
N CYS A 370 -11.53 -9.05 -0.88
CA CYS A 370 -11.54 -10.03 0.21
C CYS A 370 -12.67 -11.07 0.04
N ARG A 371 -13.87 -10.65 -0.38
CA ARG A 371 -14.97 -11.55 -0.70
C ARG A 371 -14.60 -12.52 -1.83
N LEU A 372 -14.09 -11.99 -2.94
CA LEU A 372 -13.68 -12.80 -4.10
C LEU A 372 -12.52 -13.75 -3.79
N ILE A 373 -11.54 -13.32 -2.96
CA ILE A 373 -10.49 -14.20 -2.46
C ILE A 373 -11.10 -15.42 -1.74
N ALA A 374 -12.09 -15.21 -0.87
CA ALA A 374 -12.75 -16.31 -0.16
C ALA A 374 -13.49 -17.25 -1.12
N ASP A 375 -14.13 -16.72 -2.17
CA ASP A 375 -14.89 -17.49 -3.15
C ASP A 375 -13.99 -18.32 -4.07
N TYR A 376 -12.87 -17.78 -4.52
CA TYR A 376 -11.99 -18.41 -5.53
C TYR A 376 -10.87 -19.27 -4.94
N GLU A 377 -10.28 -18.90 -3.80
CA GLU A 377 -9.21 -19.66 -3.16
C GLU A 377 -9.76 -20.83 -2.33
N GLN A 378 -10.96 -20.71 -1.78
CA GLN A 378 -11.67 -21.75 -0.99
C GLN A 378 -10.87 -22.29 0.21
N GLN A 379 -9.75 -21.70 0.54
CA GLN A 379 -8.87 -22.00 1.65
C GLN A 379 -8.40 -20.71 2.31
N GLY A 380 -8.15 -20.76 3.62
CA GLY A 380 -7.59 -19.63 4.32
C GLY A 380 -6.13 -19.38 3.93
N ARG A 381 -5.78 -18.12 3.85
CA ARG A 381 -4.44 -17.66 3.45
C ARG A 381 -3.37 -17.90 4.53
N GLY A 382 -3.77 -18.17 5.77
CA GLY A 382 -2.83 -18.19 6.90
C GLY A 382 -2.21 -16.82 7.10
N TYR A 383 -0.89 -16.75 7.00
CA TYR A 383 -0.15 -15.47 7.07
C TYR A 383 0.12 -14.84 5.69
N TYR A 384 -0.15 -15.50 4.59
CA TYR A 384 0.11 -14.96 3.26
C TYR A 384 -0.72 -13.71 2.97
N GLY A 385 -0.06 -12.67 2.45
CA GLY A 385 -0.68 -11.38 2.12
C GLY A 385 -1.04 -10.53 3.34
N ALA A 386 -0.65 -10.98 4.53
CA ALA A 386 -0.85 -10.27 5.79
C ALA A 386 0.45 -9.60 6.27
N ALA A 387 0.62 -9.33 7.57
CA ALA A 387 1.71 -8.51 8.07
C ALA A 387 2.54 -9.18 9.17
N LEU A 388 3.83 -8.85 9.24
CA LEU A 388 4.69 -9.14 10.38
C LEU A 388 5.10 -7.82 11.03
N ALA A 389 4.46 -7.42 12.13
CA ALA A 389 4.60 -6.10 12.70
C ALA A 389 5.56 -6.10 13.91
N LEU A 390 6.59 -5.27 13.86
CA LEU A 390 7.48 -4.99 14.97
C LEU A 390 7.04 -3.69 15.65
N PHE A 391 6.48 -3.83 16.86
CA PHE A 391 6.12 -2.71 17.72
C PHE A 391 7.27 -2.37 18.65
N GLY A 392 7.45 -1.08 18.92
CA GLY A 392 8.48 -0.59 19.80
C GLY A 392 8.21 0.83 20.24
N ARG A 393 9.25 1.45 20.81
CA ARG A 393 9.25 2.85 21.24
C ARG A 393 10.47 3.59 20.73
N SER A 394 10.25 4.85 20.35
CA SER A 394 11.35 5.79 20.09
C SER A 394 12.13 6.10 21.36
N ALA A 395 13.25 6.82 21.24
CA ALA A 395 14.00 7.29 22.40
C ALA A 395 13.17 8.17 23.34
N ASP A 396 12.18 8.89 22.81
CA ASP A 396 11.28 9.77 23.58
C ASP A 396 10.04 9.03 24.11
N GLY A 397 9.99 7.70 23.95
CA GLY A 397 8.89 6.85 24.45
C GLY A 397 7.65 6.79 23.56
N GLU A 398 7.66 7.44 22.40
CA GLU A 398 6.54 7.39 21.47
C GLU A 398 6.44 6.01 20.80
N PRO A 399 5.23 5.46 20.66
CA PRO A 399 5.03 4.18 19.97
C PRO A 399 5.53 4.21 18.53
N THR A 400 6.17 3.12 18.14
CA THR A 400 6.62 2.91 16.75
C THR A 400 6.14 1.56 16.24
N MET A 401 5.96 1.47 14.94
CA MET A 401 5.62 0.23 14.25
C MET A 401 6.34 0.17 12.91
N ASP A 402 6.83 -1.02 12.54
CA ASP A 402 7.41 -1.29 11.24
C ASP A 402 6.97 -2.68 10.77
N SER A 403 6.33 -2.79 9.60
CA SER A 403 5.78 -4.05 9.13
C SER A 403 5.98 -4.29 7.65
N PRO A 404 6.59 -5.42 7.23
CA PRO A 404 6.51 -5.95 5.87
C PRO A 404 5.19 -6.69 5.64
N ILE A 405 4.80 -6.81 4.38
CA ILE A 405 3.80 -7.77 3.93
C ILE A 405 4.40 -9.17 3.97
N LEU A 406 3.65 -10.16 4.44
CA LEU A 406 4.08 -11.56 4.45
C LEU A 406 3.86 -12.21 3.08
N ILE A 407 4.73 -11.85 2.13
CA ILE A 407 4.91 -12.47 0.81
C ILE A 407 6.35 -12.97 0.66
N ARG A 408 6.60 -13.82 -0.31
CA ARG A 408 7.93 -14.49 -0.46
C ARG A 408 8.37 -15.13 0.85
N THR A 409 7.41 -15.77 1.52
CA THR A 409 7.54 -16.32 2.86
C THR A 409 7.08 -17.78 2.86
N ALA A 410 7.86 -18.62 3.50
CA ALA A 410 7.51 -20.00 3.80
C ALA A 410 6.95 -20.08 5.22
N GLU A 411 5.88 -20.83 5.38
CA GLU A 411 5.30 -21.25 6.66
C GLU A 411 5.61 -22.74 6.85
N ILE A 412 6.25 -23.10 7.97
CA ILE A 412 6.66 -24.49 8.23
C ILE A 412 6.22 -24.89 9.62
N SER A 413 5.40 -25.96 9.71
CA SER A 413 5.01 -26.56 11.00
C SER A 413 6.17 -27.35 11.63
N LEU A 414 6.04 -27.66 12.91
CA LEU A 414 7.06 -28.43 13.64
C LEU A 414 7.27 -29.86 13.07
N ASP A 415 6.25 -30.43 12.42
CA ASP A 415 6.35 -31.75 11.77
C ASP A 415 6.84 -31.68 10.32
N GLY A 416 7.33 -30.49 9.87
CA GLY A 416 7.97 -30.28 8.58
C GLY A 416 7.01 -30.08 7.41
N GLN A 417 5.73 -29.75 7.63
CA GLN A 417 4.84 -29.35 6.54
C GLN A 417 5.24 -27.94 6.07
N LEU A 418 5.71 -27.85 4.84
CA LEU A 418 6.07 -26.60 4.18
C LEU A 418 4.90 -26.09 3.35
N LYS A 419 4.55 -24.81 3.53
CA LYS A 419 3.61 -24.07 2.69
C LYS A 419 4.29 -22.79 2.18
N VAL A 420 4.27 -22.56 0.86
CA VAL A 420 4.66 -21.33 0.22
C VAL A 420 3.50 -20.87 -0.66
N THR A 421 2.97 -19.68 -0.41
CA THR A 421 1.89 -19.12 -1.21
C THR A 421 2.40 -18.07 -2.17
N ALA A 422 1.92 -18.12 -3.40
CA ALA A 422 2.19 -17.11 -4.43
C ALA A 422 0.92 -16.77 -5.20
N GLY A 423 0.70 -15.48 -5.43
CA GLY A 423 -0.46 -14.98 -6.19
C GLY A 423 -0.02 -14.07 -7.33
N ALA A 424 -0.90 -13.94 -8.32
CA ALA A 424 -0.77 -12.99 -9.41
C ALA A 424 -1.82 -11.89 -9.27
N THR A 425 -1.48 -10.68 -9.70
CA THR A 425 -2.41 -9.54 -9.78
C THR A 425 -3.13 -9.59 -11.10
N LEU A 426 -4.42 -9.86 -11.04
CA LEU A 426 -5.28 -10.00 -12.21
C LEU A 426 -5.94 -8.66 -12.52
N VAL A 427 -5.78 -8.21 -13.74
CA VAL A 427 -6.44 -7.04 -14.32
C VAL A 427 -7.15 -7.47 -15.60
N ARG A 428 -8.01 -6.60 -16.15
CA ARG A 428 -8.78 -6.90 -17.37
C ARG A 428 -7.94 -7.47 -18.52
N ASP A 429 -6.73 -6.96 -18.70
CA ASP A 429 -5.84 -7.31 -19.80
C ASP A 429 -4.80 -8.38 -19.41
N SER A 430 -4.99 -9.08 -18.29
CA SER A 430 -4.14 -10.19 -17.85
C SER A 430 -4.29 -11.41 -18.75
N GLU A 431 -3.18 -12.07 -19.04
CA GLU A 431 -3.13 -13.32 -19.81
C GLU A 431 -2.92 -14.51 -18.86
N PRO A 432 -3.82 -15.51 -18.84
CA PRO A 432 -3.78 -16.63 -17.88
C PRO A 432 -2.43 -17.36 -17.81
N ASP A 433 -1.81 -17.66 -18.94
CA ASP A 433 -0.53 -18.38 -18.97
C ASP A 433 0.62 -17.52 -18.43
N TYR A 434 0.55 -16.20 -18.60
CA TYR A 434 1.52 -15.26 -18.04
C TYR A 434 1.38 -15.20 -16.52
N GLU A 435 0.15 -15.13 -15.99
CA GLU A 435 -0.12 -15.08 -14.55
C GLU A 435 0.26 -16.40 -13.85
N VAL A 436 0.04 -17.56 -14.49
CA VAL A 436 0.56 -18.85 -14.03
C VAL A 436 2.08 -18.79 -13.87
N ALA A 437 2.79 -18.33 -14.92
CA ALA A 437 4.26 -18.22 -14.88
C ALA A 437 4.75 -17.22 -13.82
N GLU A 438 3.95 -16.20 -13.50
CA GLU A 438 4.26 -15.23 -12.44
C GLU A 438 4.23 -15.88 -11.06
N THR A 439 3.25 -16.74 -10.75
CA THR A 439 3.23 -17.46 -9.47
C THR A 439 4.46 -18.34 -9.28
N HIS A 440 4.92 -19.02 -10.34
CA HIS A 440 6.16 -19.80 -10.30
C HIS A 440 7.40 -18.91 -10.03
N ALA A 441 7.47 -17.75 -10.68
CA ALA A 441 8.57 -16.81 -10.49
C ALA A 441 8.59 -16.24 -9.07
N LYS A 442 7.40 -15.88 -8.53
CA LYS A 442 7.25 -15.35 -7.17
C LYS A 442 7.57 -16.38 -6.09
N ALA A 443 7.24 -17.66 -6.29
CA ALA A 443 7.61 -18.74 -5.38
C ALA A 443 9.10 -19.11 -5.49
N GLY A 444 9.69 -18.96 -6.69
CA GLY A 444 11.02 -19.46 -7.03
C GLY A 444 12.15 -19.01 -6.10
N GLY A 445 12.12 -17.74 -5.64
CA GLY A 445 13.14 -17.23 -4.73
C GLY A 445 13.18 -18.00 -3.41
N ILE A 446 12.03 -18.14 -2.75
CA ILE A 446 11.96 -18.87 -1.48
C ILE A 446 12.20 -20.38 -1.68
N LEU A 447 11.65 -20.98 -2.73
CA LEU A 447 11.86 -22.40 -3.02
C LEU A 447 13.33 -22.73 -3.31
N SER A 448 14.10 -21.81 -3.89
CA SER A 448 15.53 -21.99 -4.13
C SER A 448 16.33 -22.02 -2.83
N ALA A 449 15.96 -21.25 -1.82
CA ALA A 449 16.60 -21.28 -0.50
C ALA A 449 16.40 -22.63 0.21
N PHE A 450 15.28 -23.32 -0.06
CA PHE A 450 15.06 -24.71 0.36
C PHE A 450 15.78 -25.75 -0.50
N GLY A 451 16.28 -25.37 -1.69
CA GLY A 451 16.91 -26.30 -2.63
C GLY A 451 15.92 -27.04 -3.54
N LEU A 452 14.65 -26.63 -3.58
CA LEU A 452 13.59 -27.22 -4.42
C LEU A 452 13.69 -26.81 -5.88
N VAL A 453 14.27 -25.66 -6.14
CA VAL A 453 14.59 -25.16 -7.50
C VAL A 453 16.04 -24.68 -7.54
N PRO A 454 16.72 -24.73 -8.70
CA PRO A 454 18.08 -24.23 -8.81
C PRO A 454 18.18 -22.75 -8.44
N MET A 455 19.17 -22.41 -7.63
CA MET A 455 19.51 -21.02 -7.33
C MET A 455 20.13 -20.37 -8.58
N ALA A 456 19.55 -19.28 -9.02
CA ALA A 456 20.10 -18.50 -10.12
C ALA A 456 21.15 -17.49 -9.58
N PRO A 457 22.18 -17.13 -10.36
CA PRO A 457 23.13 -16.09 -9.97
C PRO A 457 22.41 -14.75 -9.73
N ALA A 458 22.83 -14.00 -8.73
CA ALA A 458 22.31 -12.66 -8.47
C ALA A 458 22.78 -11.68 -9.57
N GLU A 459 21.87 -10.89 -10.11
CA GLU A 459 22.14 -9.89 -11.16
C GLU A 459 22.05 -8.44 -10.66
N SER A 460 22.20 -8.25 -9.35
CA SER A 460 21.95 -6.99 -8.66
C SER A 460 22.79 -5.80 -9.12
N GLU A 461 24.04 -6.01 -9.57
CA GLU A 461 24.90 -4.92 -10.10
C GLU A 461 24.34 -4.38 -11.42
N ALA A 462 23.98 -5.27 -12.35
CA ALA A 462 23.40 -4.88 -13.63
C ALA A 462 22.07 -4.13 -13.47
N ILE A 463 21.26 -4.47 -12.45
CA ILE A 463 20.00 -3.78 -12.17
C ILE A 463 20.27 -2.40 -11.56
N ALA A 464 21.26 -2.26 -10.69
CA ALA A 464 21.63 -0.97 -10.13
C ALA A 464 22.13 0.00 -11.22
N GLU A 465 22.88 -0.49 -12.20
CA GLU A 465 23.29 0.27 -13.37
C GLU A 465 22.10 0.72 -14.22
N LEU A 466 21.13 -0.18 -14.48
CA LEU A 466 19.89 0.16 -15.20
C LEU A 466 19.07 1.21 -14.45
N ALA A 467 18.94 1.12 -13.13
CA ALA A 467 18.22 2.09 -12.32
C ALA A 467 18.90 3.48 -12.32
N ALA A 468 20.20 3.54 -12.53
CA ALA A 468 20.97 4.77 -12.66
C ALA A 468 20.99 5.36 -14.10
N ASP A 469 20.53 4.58 -15.09
CA ASP A 469 20.53 5.00 -16.50
C ASP A 469 19.58 6.18 -16.75
N GLU A 470 20.01 7.15 -17.55
CA GLU A 470 19.28 8.39 -17.80
C GLU A 470 17.95 8.16 -18.55
N ASP A 471 17.93 7.27 -19.56
CA ASP A 471 16.72 6.97 -20.34
C ASP A 471 15.69 6.25 -19.46
N VAL A 472 16.15 5.33 -18.59
CA VAL A 472 15.29 4.62 -17.64
C VAL A 472 14.67 5.60 -16.62
N ARG A 473 15.47 6.52 -16.09
CA ARG A 473 14.98 7.57 -15.15
C ARG A 473 14.02 8.53 -15.83
N LEU A 474 14.27 8.88 -17.09
CA LEU A 474 13.35 9.70 -17.87
C LEU A 474 12.03 8.96 -18.11
N ALA A 475 12.07 7.68 -18.52
CA ALA A 475 10.89 6.86 -18.72
C ALA A 475 10.05 6.74 -17.43
N LEU A 476 10.69 6.54 -16.28
CA LEU A 476 10.02 6.56 -14.98
C LEU A 476 9.36 7.92 -14.69
N GLY A 477 10.09 9.02 -14.86
CA GLY A 477 9.59 10.37 -14.62
C GLY A 477 8.40 10.75 -15.49
N THR A 478 8.34 10.24 -16.73
CA THR A 478 7.23 10.53 -17.66
C THR A 478 5.90 9.92 -17.19
N ARG A 479 5.91 8.88 -16.35
CA ARG A 479 4.69 8.30 -15.78
C ARG A 479 3.92 9.32 -14.93
N ASN A 480 4.61 10.25 -14.24
CA ASN A 480 3.98 11.29 -13.42
C ASN A 480 3.42 12.47 -14.24
N ALA A 481 3.80 12.61 -15.50
CA ALA A 481 3.48 13.82 -16.28
C ALA A 481 1.98 14.06 -16.47
N ARG A 482 1.15 13.04 -16.23
CA ARG A 482 -0.30 13.07 -16.42
C ARG A 482 -1.08 12.66 -15.17
N LEU A 483 -0.41 12.68 -14.01
CA LEU A 483 -1.02 12.38 -12.72
C LEU A 483 -1.41 13.65 -11.99
N SER A 484 -2.31 13.51 -11.02
CA SER A 484 -2.74 14.57 -10.15
C SER A 484 -1.55 15.22 -9.43
N ARG A 485 -1.31 16.49 -9.71
CA ARG A 485 -0.23 17.27 -9.07
C ARG A 485 -0.47 17.43 -7.57
N PHE A 486 -1.73 17.41 -7.16
CA PHE A 486 -2.12 17.51 -5.76
C PHE A 486 -1.47 16.40 -4.94
N TRP A 487 -1.57 15.14 -5.36
CA TRP A 487 -0.97 14.00 -4.66
C TRP A 487 0.56 13.90 -4.78
N LEU A 488 1.13 14.50 -5.82
CA LEU A 488 2.59 14.53 -6.03
C LEU A 488 3.31 15.64 -5.26
N THR A 489 2.57 16.51 -4.57
CA THR A 489 3.13 17.64 -3.82
C THR A 489 2.82 17.55 -2.33
N ASP A 490 3.64 18.19 -1.50
CA ASP A 490 3.37 18.33 -0.07
C ASP A 490 2.17 19.25 0.15
N GLN A 491 1.16 18.76 0.83
CA GLN A 491 -0.12 19.44 1.07
C GLN A 491 -0.18 20.12 2.45
N SER A 492 0.77 19.83 3.35
CA SER A 492 0.78 20.33 4.74
C SER A 492 0.78 21.84 4.86
N GLY A 493 1.24 22.55 3.82
CA GLY A 493 1.27 24.02 3.74
C GLY A 493 0.16 24.65 2.91
N ALA A 494 -0.83 23.88 2.43
CA ALA A 494 -1.90 24.39 1.60
C ALA A 494 -2.81 25.37 2.38
N ALA A 495 -3.04 26.57 1.81
CA ALA A 495 -3.92 27.54 2.42
C ALA A 495 -5.38 27.24 2.09
N PRO A 496 -6.29 27.18 3.08
CA PRO A 496 -7.73 27.01 2.85
C PRO A 496 -8.28 28.08 1.90
N ARG A 497 -9.28 27.74 1.12
CA ARG A 497 -9.98 28.70 0.25
C ARG A 497 -10.94 29.53 1.09
N PRO A 498 -10.83 30.87 1.13
CA PRO A 498 -11.67 31.71 1.99
C PRO A 498 -13.18 31.51 1.76
N GLU A 499 -13.61 31.22 0.52
CA GLU A 499 -15.00 31.04 0.15
C GLU A 499 -15.60 29.70 0.67
N LEU A 500 -14.74 28.73 0.95
CA LEU A 500 -15.10 27.40 1.42
C LEU A 500 -14.79 27.18 2.91
N ALA A 501 -13.97 28.07 3.49
CA ALA A 501 -13.53 27.94 4.87
C ALA A 501 -14.70 27.89 5.85
N GLY A 502 -14.75 26.83 6.66
CA GLY A 502 -15.78 26.60 7.68
C GLY A 502 -17.11 26.08 7.16
N LYS A 503 -17.26 25.83 5.85
CA LYS A 503 -18.44 25.14 5.30
C LYS A 503 -18.36 23.66 5.61
N SER A 504 -19.53 23.05 5.89
CA SER A 504 -19.66 21.63 6.17
C SER A 504 -20.02 20.83 4.90
N VAL A 505 -19.43 19.65 4.76
CA VAL A 505 -19.79 18.69 3.71
C VAL A 505 -20.04 17.32 4.32
N LEU A 506 -21.16 16.71 3.97
CA LEU A 506 -21.47 15.32 4.30
C LEU A 506 -21.21 14.46 3.08
N ILE A 507 -20.51 13.33 3.26
CA ILE A 507 -20.23 12.35 2.22
C ILE A 507 -20.94 11.05 2.59
N LEU A 508 -21.90 10.63 1.75
CA LEU A 508 -22.55 9.34 1.87
C LEU A 508 -21.65 8.27 1.22
N GLU A 509 -21.22 7.31 2.02
CA GLU A 509 -20.31 6.23 1.65
C GLU A 509 -21.09 5.04 1.06
N GLY A 510 -20.53 4.37 0.05
CA GLY A 510 -21.14 3.27 -0.69
C GLY A 510 -20.23 2.05 -0.88
N GLU A 511 -19.50 1.65 0.15
CA GLU A 511 -18.55 0.52 0.13
C GLU A 511 -17.31 0.81 -0.74
N ASP A 512 -16.88 2.09 -0.77
CA ASP A 512 -15.64 2.46 -1.47
C ASP A 512 -14.92 3.61 -0.75
N ASP A 513 -13.75 3.31 -0.22
CA ASP A 513 -12.88 4.21 0.54
C ASP A 513 -12.36 5.42 -0.26
N PHE A 514 -12.72 5.60 -1.55
CA PHE A 514 -12.51 6.87 -2.27
C PHE A 514 -13.14 8.07 -1.56
N VAL A 515 -14.14 7.85 -0.71
CA VAL A 515 -14.71 8.89 0.14
C VAL A 515 -13.69 9.51 1.08
N ASN A 516 -12.67 8.76 1.53
CA ASN A 516 -11.57 9.26 2.37
C ASN A 516 -10.70 10.25 1.59
N MET A 517 -10.40 9.97 0.31
CA MET A 517 -9.69 10.90 -0.56
C MET A 517 -10.51 12.17 -0.84
N LEU A 518 -11.82 12.04 -1.08
CA LEU A 518 -12.73 13.19 -1.20
C LEU A 518 -12.73 14.04 0.07
N ALA A 519 -12.86 13.39 1.24
CA ALA A 519 -12.84 14.08 2.54
C ALA A 519 -11.52 14.84 2.76
N HIS A 520 -10.38 14.21 2.39
CA HIS A 520 -9.08 14.86 2.47
C HIS A 520 -9.01 16.10 1.56
N VAL A 521 -9.44 16.00 0.29
CA VAL A 521 -9.47 17.14 -0.64
C VAL A 521 -10.36 18.26 -0.10
N PHE A 522 -11.55 17.96 0.42
CA PHE A 522 -12.42 18.98 1.03
C PHE A 522 -11.78 19.62 2.26
N SER A 523 -11.08 18.84 3.08
CA SER A 523 -10.35 19.38 4.24
C SER A 523 -9.26 20.37 3.83
N VAL A 524 -8.50 20.06 2.78
CA VAL A 524 -7.47 20.96 2.22
C VAL A 524 -8.08 22.21 1.61
N LEU A 525 -9.28 22.11 1.02
CA LEU A 525 -10.06 23.26 0.55
C LEU A 525 -10.59 24.15 1.69
N GLY A 526 -10.55 23.67 2.96
CA GLY A 526 -10.98 24.40 4.17
C GLY A 526 -12.40 24.07 4.62
N MET A 527 -13.02 23.04 4.05
CA MET A 527 -14.31 22.53 4.48
C MET A 527 -14.17 21.55 5.66
N SER A 528 -15.28 21.22 6.31
CA SER A 528 -15.35 20.23 7.39
C SER A 528 -16.13 19.00 6.89
N PRO A 529 -15.46 17.94 6.40
CA PRO A 529 -16.11 16.73 5.93
C PRO A 529 -16.58 15.83 7.07
N THR A 530 -17.71 15.15 6.85
CA THR A 530 -18.24 14.07 7.67
C THR A 530 -18.63 12.94 6.76
N ILE A 531 -18.07 11.75 6.94
CA ILE A 531 -18.43 10.54 6.19
C ILE A 531 -19.55 9.83 6.99
N VAL A 532 -20.58 9.40 6.30
CA VAL A 532 -21.70 8.63 6.86
C VAL A 532 -21.87 7.35 6.06
N GLN A 533 -21.84 6.22 6.76
CA GLN A 533 -22.08 4.91 6.20
C GLN A 533 -23.53 4.81 5.68
N ARG A 534 -23.75 4.11 4.58
CA ARG A 534 -25.08 3.97 3.97
C ARG A 534 -26.14 3.36 4.93
N GLU A 535 -25.71 2.51 5.85
CA GLU A 535 -26.56 1.89 6.85
C GLU A 535 -27.07 2.89 7.89
N ASP A 536 -26.31 3.93 8.19
CA ASP A 536 -26.63 4.97 9.16
C ASP A 536 -27.38 6.14 8.53
N TRP A 537 -27.58 6.12 7.22
CA TRP A 537 -28.28 7.17 6.51
C TRP A 537 -29.79 7.16 6.85
N THR A 538 -30.30 8.34 7.16
CA THR A 538 -31.73 8.63 7.29
C THR A 538 -32.05 9.95 6.58
N PRO A 539 -33.32 10.24 6.26
CA PRO A 539 -33.69 11.52 5.65
C PRO A 539 -33.23 12.76 6.43
N GLU A 540 -33.09 12.66 7.74
CA GLU A 540 -32.63 13.74 8.62
C GLU A 540 -31.12 13.97 8.56
N THR A 541 -30.37 12.99 8.12
CA THR A 541 -28.88 12.99 8.11
C THR A 541 -28.31 14.16 7.29
N PHE A 542 -28.97 14.58 6.22
CA PHE A 542 -28.48 15.68 5.38
C PHE A 542 -28.69 17.08 5.99
N GLY A 543 -29.48 17.19 7.07
CA GLY A 543 -29.80 18.46 7.68
C GLY A 543 -28.59 19.18 8.24
N GLY A 544 -28.47 20.50 7.96
CA GLY A 544 -27.42 21.35 8.54
C GLY A 544 -26.06 21.33 7.81
N HIS A 545 -25.91 20.59 6.72
CA HIS A 545 -24.72 20.61 5.90
C HIS A 545 -24.85 21.56 4.70
N ASP A 546 -23.77 22.31 4.38
CA ASP A 546 -23.75 23.22 3.23
C ASP A 546 -23.75 22.46 1.91
N LEU A 547 -23.10 21.30 1.86
CA LEU A 547 -22.96 20.44 0.70
C LEU A 547 -23.18 18.98 1.11
N VAL A 548 -23.82 18.20 0.24
CA VAL A 548 -23.85 16.74 0.34
C VAL A 548 -23.12 16.13 -0.84
N VAL A 549 -22.38 15.07 -0.60
CA VAL A 549 -21.77 14.24 -1.65
C VAL A 549 -22.40 12.85 -1.60
N VAL A 550 -22.98 12.41 -2.72
CA VAL A 550 -23.39 11.02 -2.92
C VAL A 550 -22.19 10.32 -3.55
N GLY A 551 -21.51 9.49 -2.77
CA GLY A 551 -20.18 9.01 -3.07
C GLY A 551 -20.10 7.92 -4.13
N PRO A 552 -18.89 7.48 -4.46
CA PRO A 552 -18.66 6.30 -5.28
C PRO A 552 -19.03 5.00 -4.55
N GLY A 553 -19.02 3.88 -5.29
CA GLY A 553 -19.24 2.54 -4.76
C GLY A 553 -19.24 1.49 -5.87
N PRO A 554 -18.96 0.22 -5.54
CA PRO A 554 -19.08 -0.90 -6.47
C PRO A 554 -20.54 -1.30 -6.70
N GLY A 555 -20.78 -2.14 -7.72
CA GLY A 555 -22.06 -2.77 -8.02
C GLY A 555 -22.81 -2.24 -9.23
N ASP A 556 -23.95 -2.88 -9.51
CA ASP A 556 -24.82 -2.51 -10.64
C ASP A 556 -25.87 -1.48 -10.21
N PRO A 557 -25.81 -0.23 -10.67
CA PRO A 557 -26.78 0.80 -10.31
C PRO A 557 -28.22 0.48 -10.74
N ARG A 558 -28.42 -0.51 -11.61
CA ARG A 558 -29.74 -0.95 -12.10
C ARG A 558 -30.39 -1.99 -11.19
N ASP A 559 -29.63 -2.60 -10.29
CA ASP A 559 -30.15 -3.60 -9.37
C ASP A 559 -31.18 -2.95 -8.41
N GLY A 560 -32.40 -3.42 -8.49
CA GLY A 560 -33.52 -2.93 -7.64
C GLY A 560 -33.56 -3.59 -6.26
N ASP A 561 -32.90 -4.72 -6.11
CA ASP A 561 -32.89 -5.54 -4.88
C ASP A 561 -31.68 -5.22 -3.98
N ASP A 562 -30.67 -4.51 -4.50
CA ASP A 562 -29.50 -4.08 -3.72
C ASP A 562 -29.88 -2.96 -2.76
N ALA A 563 -29.63 -3.19 -1.45
CA ALA A 563 -29.94 -2.24 -0.37
C ALA A 563 -29.15 -0.92 -0.49
N LYS A 564 -27.89 -0.95 -0.95
CA LYS A 564 -27.06 0.22 -1.22
C LYS A 564 -27.68 1.09 -2.30
N ILE A 565 -28.05 0.47 -3.44
CA ILE A 565 -28.68 1.19 -4.54
C ILE A 565 -30.02 1.80 -4.10
N ALA A 566 -30.80 1.08 -3.29
CA ALA A 566 -32.05 1.61 -2.74
C ALA A 566 -31.80 2.83 -1.83
N THR A 567 -30.77 2.80 -0.98
CA THR A 567 -30.36 3.94 -0.14
C THR A 567 -29.93 5.12 -1.02
N TYR A 568 -29.09 4.91 -2.02
CA TYR A 568 -28.63 5.97 -2.94
C TYR A 568 -29.78 6.62 -3.72
N ARG A 569 -30.75 5.81 -4.18
CA ARG A 569 -31.98 6.33 -4.83
C ARG A 569 -32.78 7.21 -3.88
N GLY A 570 -32.98 6.78 -2.63
CA GLY A 570 -33.68 7.55 -1.59
C GLY A 570 -32.96 8.86 -1.28
N ALA A 571 -31.64 8.83 -1.16
CA ALA A 571 -30.79 9.99 -0.92
C ALA A 571 -30.89 11.01 -2.06
N VAL A 572 -30.72 10.57 -3.30
CA VAL A 572 -30.80 11.44 -4.49
C VAL A 572 -32.21 12.03 -4.64
N ASP A 573 -33.28 11.23 -4.45
CA ASP A 573 -34.66 11.72 -4.53
C ASP A 573 -34.93 12.82 -3.50
N GLN A 574 -34.45 12.65 -2.27
CA GLN A 574 -34.58 13.67 -1.25
C GLN A 574 -33.81 14.94 -1.60
N LEU A 575 -32.56 14.85 -2.06
CA LEU A 575 -31.74 16.00 -2.45
C LEU A 575 -32.35 16.78 -3.60
N LEU A 576 -32.90 16.07 -4.60
CA LEU A 576 -33.65 16.70 -5.72
C LEU A 576 -34.90 17.42 -5.22
N ALA A 577 -35.67 16.82 -4.29
CA ALA A 577 -36.90 17.39 -3.75
C ALA A 577 -36.64 18.60 -2.84
N THR A 578 -35.61 18.54 -1.97
CA THR A 578 -35.27 19.62 -1.03
C THR A 578 -34.47 20.75 -1.68
N ARG A 579 -33.90 20.52 -2.85
CA ARG A 579 -32.98 21.43 -3.54
C ARG A 579 -31.74 21.79 -2.73
N GLN A 580 -31.31 20.90 -1.85
CA GLN A 580 -30.03 21.04 -1.16
C GLN A 580 -28.88 20.91 -2.15
N PRO A 581 -27.81 21.73 -2.07
CA PRO A 581 -26.65 21.59 -2.93
C PRO A 581 -25.99 20.22 -2.77
N PHE A 582 -25.75 19.49 -3.88
CA PHE A 582 -25.07 18.20 -3.83
C PHE A 582 -24.20 17.89 -5.04
N LEU A 583 -23.18 17.09 -4.81
CA LEU A 583 -22.30 16.48 -5.81
C LEU A 583 -22.53 14.96 -5.79
N SER A 584 -22.64 14.34 -6.96
CA SER A 584 -22.72 12.89 -7.09
C SER A 584 -21.49 12.38 -7.87
N VAL A 585 -20.81 11.36 -7.35
CA VAL A 585 -19.56 10.83 -7.92
C VAL A 585 -19.74 9.36 -8.27
N CYS A 586 -19.33 8.96 -9.48
CA CYS A 586 -19.30 7.60 -9.99
C CYS A 586 -20.65 6.87 -9.82
N LEU A 587 -20.82 5.94 -8.86
CA LEU A 587 -22.09 5.26 -8.57
C LEU A 587 -23.20 6.29 -8.26
N GLY A 588 -22.91 7.27 -7.42
CA GLY A 588 -23.87 8.35 -7.09
C GLY A 588 -24.30 9.13 -8.35
N HIS A 589 -23.39 9.38 -9.29
CA HIS A 589 -23.70 10.00 -10.58
C HIS A 589 -24.59 9.10 -11.44
N GLN A 590 -24.36 7.80 -11.49
CA GLN A 590 -25.18 6.86 -12.23
C GLN A 590 -26.61 6.83 -11.69
N VAL A 591 -26.77 6.76 -10.35
CA VAL A 591 -28.08 6.86 -9.72
C VAL A 591 -28.74 8.23 -9.99
N LEU A 592 -27.99 9.33 -9.96
CA LEU A 592 -28.52 10.65 -10.36
C LEU A 592 -29.01 10.63 -11.82
N CYS A 593 -28.27 10.06 -12.74
CA CYS A 593 -28.70 9.89 -14.15
C CYS A 593 -30.04 9.15 -14.24
N GLU A 594 -30.17 8.01 -13.54
CA GLU A 594 -31.42 7.24 -13.49
C GLU A 594 -32.59 8.09 -12.96
N ARG A 595 -32.39 8.81 -11.86
CA ARG A 595 -33.44 9.65 -11.23
C ARG A 595 -33.83 10.85 -12.10
N LEU A 596 -32.96 11.30 -13.00
CA LEU A 596 -33.25 12.32 -14.00
C LEU A 596 -33.90 11.75 -15.29
N GLY A 597 -34.18 10.44 -15.36
CA GLY A 597 -34.74 9.77 -16.49
C GLY A 597 -33.75 9.49 -17.64
N ILE A 598 -32.46 9.54 -17.36
CA ILE A 598 -31.39 9.18 -18.27
C ILE A 598 -31.12 7.67 -18.17
N PRO A 599 -31.20 6.91 -19.27
CA PRO A 599 -30.98 5.48 -19.24
C PRO A 599 -29.53 5.13 -18.86
N LEU A 600 -29.39 4.09 -18.06
CA LEU A 600 -28.10 3.49 -17.74
C LEU A 600 -27.75 2.40 -18.75
N ALA A 601 -26.53 2.41 -19.21
CA ALA A 601 -25.98 1.43 -20.14
C ALA A 601 -24.75 0.75 -19.55
N TYR A 602 -24.55 -0.52 -19.92
CA TYR A 602 -23.26 -1.20 -19.76
C TYR A 602 -22.28 -0.62 -20.79
N LYS A 603 -21.04 -0.35 -20.39
CA LYS A 603 -20.03 0.16 -21.32
C LYS A 603 -19.52 -0.95 -22.23
N ASP A 604 -19.35 -0.65 -23.51
CA ASP A 604 -18.74 -1.60 -24.45
C ASP A 604 -17.27 -1.91 -24.09
N ILE A 605 -16.60 -0.92 -23.47
CA ILE A 605 -15.26 -1.07 -22.90
C ILE A 605 -15.33 -0.59 -21.45
N VAL A 606 -15.15 -1.51 -20.53
CA VAL A 606 -15.13 -1.24 -19.09
C VAL A 606 -13.88 -0.44 -18.74
N PHE A 607 -14.06 0.65 -18.00
CA PHE A 607 -12.99 1.53 -17.55
C PHE A 607 -12.71 1.27 -16.06
N GLN A 608 -11.68 0.47 -15.77
CA GLN A 608 -11.23 0.22 -14.41
C GLN A 608 -9.77 0.70 -14.27
N GLY A 609 -9.57 1.78 -13.50
CA GLY A 609 -8.25 2.36 -13.30
C GLY A 609 -7.62 2.94 -14.57
N THR A 610 -8.40 3.56 -15.45
CA THR A 610 -7.94 4.09 -16.74
C THR A 610 -8.11 5.60 -16.82
N GLN A 611 -7.25 6.26 -17.61
CA GLN A 611 -7.37 7.69 -17.93
C GLN A 611 -7.97 7.92 -19.32
N SER A 612 -8.81 8.95 -19.45
CA SER A 612 -9.32 9.43 -20.73
C SER A 612 -9.38 10.94 -20.79
N ASP A 613 -9.14 11.48 -21.99
CA ASP A 613 -9.39 12.89 -22.27
C ASP A 613 -10.89 13.08 -22.54
N VAL A 614 -11.53 13.97 -21.78
CA VAL A 614 -12.96 14.27 -21.91
C VAL A 614 -13.17 15.76 -22.16
N ASP A 615 -14.30 16.11 -22.81
CA ASP A 615 -14.75 17.49 -22.91
C ASP A 615 -15.83 17.75 -21.87
N LEU A 616 -15.54 18.64 -20.92
CA LEU A 616 -16.46 19.08 -19.88
C LEU A 616 -16.96 20.49 -20.21
N PHE A 617 -17.99 20.59 -21.06
CA PHE A 617 -18.58 21.85 -21.49
C PHE A 617 -17.58 22.82 -22.17
N GLY A 618 -16.69 22.29 -23.03
CA GLY A 618 -15.67 23.05 -23.76
C GLY A 618 -14.32 23.16 -23.03
N ARG A 619 -14.21 22.58 -21.83
CA ARG A 619 -12.96 22.41 -21.12
C ARG A 619 -12.46 20.97 -21.30
N ARG A 620 -11.29 20.81 -21.90
CA ARG A 620 -10.70 19.50 -22.09
C ARG A 620 -9.90 19.11 -20.85
N GLU A 621 -10.28 17.98 -20.26
CA GLU A 621 -9.70 17.46 -19.01
C GLU A 621 -9.26 16.01 -19.19
N ARG A 622 -8.21 15.62 -18.47
CA ARG A 622 -7.77 14.24 -18.36
C ARG A 622 -8.19 13.68 -17.01
N VAL A 623 -9.06 12.67 -17.04
CA VAL A 623 -9.73 12.16 -15.84
C VAL A 623 -9.61 10.64 -15.71
N GLY A 624 -9.62 10.17 -14.47
CA GLY A 624 -9.56 8.76 -14.09
C GLY A 624 -10.96 8.15 -13.94
N PHE A 625 -11.14 6.95 -14.49
CA PHE A 625 -12.39 6.21 -14.46
C PHE A 625 -12.25 4.85 -13.80
N TYR A 626 -13.28 4.49 -13.01
CA TYR A 626 -13.47 3.19 -12.37
C TYR A 626 -14.93 2.76 -12.55
N ASN A 627 -15.40 2.59 -13.80
CA ASN A 627 -16.81 2.33 -14.06
C ASN A 627 -17.09 1.34 -15.18
N THR A 628 -18.05 0.46 -14.91
CA THR A 628 -18.64 -0.49 -15.85
C THR A 628 -19.95 0.04 -16.45
N PHE A 629 -20.70 0.80 -15.67
CA PHE A 629 -21.96 1.40 -16.07
C PHE A 629 -21.81 2.90 -16.32
N VAL A 630 -22.72 3.47 -17.13
CA VAL A 630 -22.71 4.89 -17.49
C VAL A 630 -24.11 5.36 -17.82
N GLY A 631 -24.43 6.60 -17.47
CA GLY A 631 -25.59 7.30 -18.05
C GLY A 631 -25.35 7.58 -19.53
N ARG A 632 -26.30 7.29 -20.41
CA ARG A 632 -26.12 7.46 -21.85
C ARG A 632 -27.23 8.32 -22.45
N VAL A 633 -26.86 9.38 -23.18
CA VAL A 633 -27.80 10.19 -23.96
C VAL A 633 -27.98 9.62 -25.37
N GLY A 634 -29.24 9.67 -25.83
CA GLY A 634 -29.61 9.30 -27.17
C GLY A 634 -30.68 10.26 -27.71
N PRO A 635 -31.10 10.11 -28.97
CA PRO A 635 -32.08 11.02 -29.62
C PRO A 635 -33.43 11.12 -28.90
N GLU A 636 -33.75 10.11 -28.06
CA GLU A 636 -35.04 10.03 -27.35
C GLU A 636 -34.97 10.57 -25.92
N VAL A 637 -33.77 10.91 -25.40
CA VAL A 637 -33.59 11.38 -24.03
C VAL A 637 -33.97 12.85 -23.95
N VAL A 638 -34.99 13.14 -23.16
CA VAL A 638 -35.42 14.51 -22.85
C VAL A 638 -34.92 14.90 -21.47
N LEU A 639 -33.94 15.78 -21.40
CA LEU A 639 -33.41 16.26 -20.14
C LEU A 639 -34.41 17.18 -19.43
N PRO A 640 -34.49 17.13 -18.10
CA PRO A 640 -35.28 18.07 -17.31
C PRO A 640 -34.83 19.51 -17.55
N VAL A 641 -35.76 20.47 -17.34
CA VAL A 641 -35.47 21.90 -17.55
C VAL A 641 -34.34 22.36 -16.61
N GLY A 642 -33.32 23.00 -17.16
CA GLY A 642 -32.16 23.48 -16.43
C GLY A 642 -31.07 22.41 -16.19
N VAL A 643 -31.24 21.21 -16.72
CA VAL A 643 -30.20 20.15 -16.72
C VAL A 643 -29.42 20.19 -18.03
N THR A 644 -28.10 20.15 -17.94
CA THR A 644 -27.18 20.03 -19.07
C THR A 644 -26.20 18.91 -18.82
N VAL A 645 -25.68 18.29 -19.88
CA VAL A 645 -24.76 17.17 -19.82
C VAL A 645 -23.56 17.40 -20.74
N ALA A 646 -22.39 16.98 -20.26
CA ALA A 646 -21.19 16.77 -21.07
C ALA A 646 -21.04 15.26 -21.32
N TYR A 647 -20.88 14.87 -22.60
CA TYR A 647 -20.88 13.46 -22.99
C TYR A 647 -19.96 13.23 -24.19
N ASP A 648 -19.54 11.98 -24.35
CA ASP A 648 -18.82 11.54 -25.55
C ASP A 648 -19.75 11.54 -26.77
N ALA A 649 -19.36 12.27 -27.80
CA ALA A 649 -20.20 12.44 -29.00
C ALA A 649 -20.35 11.16 -29.83
N ALA A 650 -19.44 10.18 -29.69
CA ALA A 650 -19.49 8.94 -30.47
C ALA A 650 -20.36 7.88 -29.77
N THR A 651 -20.30 7.79 -28.42
CA THR A 651 -21.00 6.77 -27.65
C THR A 651 -22.27 7.27 -26.96
N GLY A 652 -22.35 8.57 -26.69
CA GLY A 652 -23.39 9.18 -25.86
C GLY A 652 -23.15 9.05 -24.37
N ASP A 653 -22.00 8.52 -23.95
CA ASP A 653 -21.65 8.30 -22.54
C ASP A 653 -21.45 9.62 -21.81
N ILE A 654 -22.17 9.82 -20.71
CA ILE A 654 -22.14 11.06 -19.95
C ILE A 654 -20.96 11.08 -19.02
N HIS A 655 -20.18 12.17 -19.06
CA HIS A 655 -19.06 12.42 -18.14
C HIS A 655 -19.46 13.34 -16.99
N GLN A 656 -20.35 14.32 -17.25
CA GLN A 656 -20.80 15.27 -16.25
C GLN A 656 -22.25 15.69 -16.47
N VAL A 657 -23.00 15.84 -15.39
CA VAL A 657 -24.35 16.40 -15.35
C VAL A 657 -24.35 17.65 -14.50
N ASN A 658 -24.94 18.75 -15.00
CA ASN A 658 -25.14 19.99 -14.27
C ASN A 658 -26.64 20.29 -14.15
N GLY A 659 -27.08 20.60 -12.92
CA GLY A 659 -28.41 21.09 -12.63
C GLY A 659 -28.38 22.34 -11.74
N PRO A 660 -29.55 22.93 -11.43
CA PRO A 660 -29.59 24.19 -10.66
C PRO A 660 -28.95 24.11 -9.28
N HIS A 661 -28.98 22.95 -8.63
CA HIS A 661 -28.47 22.73 -7.26
C HIS A 661 -27.66 21.44 -7.13
N PHE A 662 -27.26 20.82 -8.23
CA PHE A 662 -26.46 19.61 -8.23
C PHE A 662 -25.44 19.57 -9.37
N ARG A 663 -24.38 18.80 -9.14
CA ARG A 663 -23.41 18.35 -10.13
C ARG A 663 -23.25 16.84 -9.99
N GLY A 664 -23.05 16.17 -11.11
CA GLY A 664 -22.71 14.75 -11.13
C GLY A 664 -21.52 14.51 -12.05
N ILE A 665 -20.54 13.76 -11.60
CA ILE A 665 -19.35 13.37 -12.37
C ILE A 665 -19.20 11.86 -12.38
N GLN A 666 -18.94 11.27 -13.58
CA GLN A 666 -18.74 9.83 -13.71
C GLN A 666 -17.32 9.40 -13.32
N PHE A 667 -16.36 10.30 -13.45
CA PHE A 667 -14.96 10.07 -13.16
C PHE A 667 -14.66 10.39 -11.69
N HIS A 668 -13.47 9.97 -11.22
CA HIS A 668 -12.97 10.23 -9.88
C HIS A 668 -12.03 11.43 -9.90
N ALA A 669 -12.55 12.60 -9.52
CA ALA A 669 -11.73 13.82 -9.46
C ALA A 669 -10.70 13.78 -8.33
N GLU A 670 -10.95 12.98 -7.30
CA GLU A 670 -10.06 12.72 -6.15
C GLU A 670 -8.91 11.77 -6.47
N SER A 671 -9.04 10.91 -7.50
CA SER A 671 -8.04 9.91 -7.88
C SER A 671 -6.72 10.55 -8.34
N ILE A 672 -5.59 9.84 -8.12
CA ILE A 672 -4.29 10.22 -8.70
C ILE A 672 -4.33 10.26 -10.23
N LEU A 673 -5.26 9.54 -10.85
CA LEU A 673 -5.46 9.48 -12.30
C LEU A 673 -6.14 10.72 -12.88
N THR A 674 -6.69 11.64 -12.08
CA THR A 674 -7.29 12.88 -12.57
C THR A 674 -6.30 14.04 -12.45
N GLU A 675 -5.75 14.48 -13.59
CA GLU A 675 -4.60 15.41 -13.66
C GLU A 675 -4.83 16.70 -12.85
N ASP A 676 -5.95 17.39 -13.07
CA ASP A 676 -6.32 18.64 -12.40
C ASP A 676 -7.53 18.43 -11.45
N GLY A 677 -7.62 17.25 -10.79
CA GLY A 677 -8.78 16.84 -10.01
C GLY A 677 -9.11 17.73 -8.82
N PHE A 678 -8.10 18.25 -8.12
CA PHE A 678 -8.27 19.19 -7.02
C PHE A 678 -8.94 20.50 -7.48
N GLU A 679 -8.50 21.06 -8.62
CA GLU A 679 -9.06 22.26 -9.21
C GLU A 679 -10.48 22.02 -9.74
N LEU A 680 -10.74 20.85 -10.32
CA LEU A 680 -12.07 20.46 -10.79
C LEU A 680 -13.06 20.38 -9.62
N LEU A 681 -12.72 19.68 -8.52
CA LEU A 681 -13.57 19.62 -7.33
C LEU A 681 -13.81 21.00 -6.73
N ARG A 682 -12.76 21.81 -6.59
CA ARG A 682 -12.88 23.19 -6.12
C ARG A 682 -13.89 23.97 -6.95
N ASP A 683 -13.76 23.95 -8.28
CA ASP A 683 -14.59 24.74 -9.18
C ASP A 683 -16.05 24.27 -9.16
N LEU A 684 -16.30 22.95 -9.12
CA LEU A 684 -17.64 22.37 -8.99
C LEU A 684 -18.31 22.78 -7.68
N VAL A 685 -17.59 22.74 -6.57
CA VAL A 685 -18.12 23.11 -5.24
C VAL A 685 -18.37 24.61 -5.14
N LEU A 686 -17.45 25.44 -5.62
CA LEU A 686 -17.65 26.89 -5.65
C LEU A 686 -18.86 27.28 -6.50
N ASP A 687 -19.09 26.58 -7.61
CA ASP A 687 -20.26 26.82 -8.47
C ASP A 687 -21.58 26.39 -7.81
N LEU A 688 -21.57 25.25 -7.09
CA LEU A 688 -22.73 24.76 -6.34
C LEU A 688 -23.11 25.65 -5.13
N LEU A 689 -22.10 26.22 -4.46
CA LEU A 689 -22.30 27.02 -3.24
C LEU A 689 -22.38 28.54 -3.49
N ARG A 690 -22.41 28.95 -4.76
CA ARG A 690 -22.70 30.36 -5.10
C ARG A 690 -24.10 30.74 -4.62
N PRO A 691 -24.24 31.90 -3.93
CA PRO A 691 -25.53 32.39 -3.46
C PRO A 691 -26.52 32.70 -4.57
#